data_ca8722c97a79a432228b3c01b011e61c
#
_entry.id   ca8722c97a79a432228b3c01b011e61c
#
_cell.length_a   1.000
_cell.length_b   1.000
_cell.length_c   1.000
_cell.angle_alpha   90.00
_cell.angle_beta   90.00
_cell.angle_gamma   90.00
#
_symmetry.space_group_name_H-M   'P 1'
#
loop_
_entity.id
_entity.type
_entity.pdbx_description
1 polymer ?
#
loop_
_entity_poly.entity_id
_entity_poly.type
_entity_poly.pdbx_seq_one_letter_code
_entity_poly.pdbx_strand_id
1 'polypeptide(L)'
;MIEFSLRNQTLRAAILGALTLPAQSVSAAGMDFNTDILATRGISTNLAHYFSQAQRYLPGPHAVQVKINGVDKGTLAIRVGEEGQLCLDDDFTRAAGLLPLNIDAKEPCHSLLQDYPTATVTLLPNAESLEIYVPAEAMDNGFYAAKYYAHGGAAGLINYSAFSNYNEYGSGGNSTFSQGNIGAGLNVANWTLRSNFILTDDNGTRSTENLYTYAEHVFEERKLRIQAGQINVNSALFSGAQINGVQFLPETGLQPNIPATTISGIARTNQARVDVRQSGQVIYSSLVNAGPFTLTDVPVVRGNVDLDISVVETDGSTTTFTVPSSSLNVSGMTRTEGLSVSLGKVRDTGDEQGSPWVFNFSDGTRFTPQLTGVTAGVLAEQYQAVGAMLEWSPAEYWLLSPSVQMSRAQFYGQQNGRKIELQSHLSLPEQLTLGVSASTYSTGYRELNEAMDAESQRYQSAWNTSLNWNNAWVGSLSFQYSENAGDEESSSSRYLMVSWGKSLGHTSLSVNWQHALSSSETEKGGTRDGDLLYLNLVIPFGTERISTYMRSQGEKQNLGIQDSGSWGQNTNYNLSVDRDNQDKTQSFNGNVSTNLHYAQLGMAAGLNDGNQHNYSTSLSGGIALHGHGITFAPYPIKDTFGIARLSEPESGIQITTPDGTVWTDAWGQAVVPGLREWQTSQIVIDASSLPQGMDLSNGIQTVSAAYGSFAQVDFHVLNTRRLMLSVKRPDGSWLARGLSVVDKDSRYIVSVMDNGSVFIPDATDAPALYVVDDNMAKICHITYSLSEDKNTESYYEKAEGMCQ
;
A
#
# COMPACT_ATOMS: atom_id res chain seq x y z
N MET A 1 0.00 28.34 -50.54
CA MET A 1 0.47 28.76 -49.19
C MET A 1 -0.38 29.95 -48.65
N ILE A 2 -1.68 30.02 -48.98
CA ILE A 2 -2.60 31.08 -48.52
C ILE A 2 -3.91 30.54 -47.90
N GLU A 3 -4.19 29.24 -47.98
CA GLU A 3 -5.46 28.68 -47.43
C GLU A 3 -5.40 28.09 -46.01
N PHE A 4 -4.24 28.08 -45.38
CA PHE A 4 -4.10 27.56 -43.97
C PHE A 4 -4.23 28.63 -42.88
N SER A 5 -4.33 29.92 -43.25
CA SER A 5 -4.36 31.03 -42.30
C SER A 5 -5.79 31.42 -41.82
N LEU A 6 -6.81 31.14 -42.61
CA LEU A 6 -8.19 31.56 -42.29
C LEU A 6 -8.93 30.56 -41.35
N ARG A 7 -8.50 29.31 -41.29
CA ARG A 7 -9.14 28.28 -40.46
C ARG A 7 -8.73 28.35 -38.97
N ASN A 8 -7.57 28.97 -38.68
CA ASN A 8 -7.12 29.13 -37.30
C ASN A 8 -7.68 30.40 -36.60
N GLN A 9 -8.17 31.36 -37.36
CA GLN A 9 -8.77 32.57 -36.76
C GLN A 9 -10.24 32.37 -36.37
N THR A 10 -10.98 31.54 -37.10
CA THR A 10 -12.35 31.15 -36.73
C THR A 10 -12.39 30.20 -35.51
N LEU A 11 -11.40 29.34 -35.36
CA LEU A 11 -11.29 28.46 -34.17
C LEU A 11 -10.91 29.24 -32.90
N ARG A 12 -10.06 30.25 -33.01
CA ARG A 12 -9.71 31.14 -31.89
C ARG A 12 -10.84 32.06 -31.46
N ALA A 13 -11.65 32.52 -32.37
CA ALA A 13 -12.85 33.31 -32.10
C ALA A 13 -13.96 32.47 -31.44
N ALA A 14 -14.10 31.19 -31.80
CA ALA A 14 -15.04 30.27 -31.18
C ALA A 14 -14.62 29.85 -29.75
N ILE A 15 -13.33 29.74 -29.48
CA ILE A 15 -12.81 29.42 -28.13
C ILE A 15 -12.88 30.63 -27.20
N LEU A 16 -12.65 31.86 -27.69
CA LEU A 16 -12.82 33.08 -26.88
C LEU A 16 -14.31 33.42 -26.63
N GLY A 17 -15.22 33.02 -27.51
CA GLY A 17 -16.66 33.22 -27.31
C GLY A 17 -17.32 32.24 -26.32
N ALA A 18 -16.68 31.07 -26.09
CA ALA A 18 -17.13 30.08 -25.11
C ALA A 18 -16.66 30.37 -23.67
N LEU A 19 -15.69 31.27 -23.49
CA LEU A 19 -15.14 31.64 -22.19
C LEU A 19 -15.79 32.89 -21.56
N THR A 20 -16.78 33.50 -22.22
CA THR A 20 -17.50 34.71 -21.71
C THR A 20 -18.97 34.46 -21.40
N LEU A 21 -19.38 33.20 -21.20
CA LEU A 21 -20.68 32.97 -20.57
C LEU A 21 -20.53 33.33 -19.08
N PRO A 22 -21.29 34.31 -18.56
CA PRO A 22 -21.31 34.56 -17.14
C PRO A 22 -21.77 33.26 -16.48
N ALA A 23 -20.99 32.74 -15.54
CA ALA A 23 -21.45 31.72 -14.62
C ALA A 23 -22.70 32.27 -13.94
N GLN A 24 -23.87 31.95 -14.45
CA GLN A 24 -25.09 32.13 -13.70
C GLN A 24 -24.92 31.20 -12.48
N SER A 25 -24.71 31.83 -11.33
CA SER A 25 -24.92 31.17 -10.05
C SER A 25 -26.35 30.61 -10.11
N VAL A 26 -26.50 29.32 -10.34
CA VAL A 26 -27.73 28.60 -10.10
C VAL A 26 -27.92 28.69 -8.59
N SER A 27 -28.56 29.76 -8.17
CA SER A 27 -29.16 29.85 -6.85
C SER A 27 -30.14 28.69 -6.80
N ALA A 28 -29.90 27.70 -5.97
CA ALA A 28 -30.84 26.61 -5.75
C ALA A 28 -32.14 27.26 -5.32
N ALA A 29 -33.10 27.35 -6.24
CA ALA A 29 -34.43 27.82 -5.91
C ALA A 29 -34.93 26.85 -4.84
N GLY A 30 -35.21 27.38 -3.64
CA GLY A 30 -35.78 26.60 -2.56
C GLY A 30 -36.98 25.83 -3.08
N MET A 31 -37.00 24.51 -2.90
CA MET A 31 -38.13 23.68 -3.25
C MET A 31 -39.28 24.10 -2.36
N ASP A 32 -40.33 24.70 -2.98
CA ASP A 32 -41.54 25.05 -2.28
C ASP A 32 -42.42 23.79 -2.16
N PHE A 33 -42.53 23.24 -0.95
CA PHE A 33 -43.29 22.04 -0.68
C PHE A 33 -44.73 22.42 -0.39
N ASN A 34 -45.68 21.77 -1.05
CA ASN A 34 -47.09 21.95 -0.72
C ASN A 34 -47.38 21.30 0.66
N THR A 35 -47.45 22.13 1.66
CA THR A 35 -47.66 21.76 3.06
C THR A 35 -49.00 21.05 3.30
N ASP A 36 -50.03 21.34 2.50
CA ASP A 36 -51.35 20.67 2.62
C ASP A 36 -51.32 19.23 2.20
N ILE A 37 -50.48 18.88 1.17
CA ILE A 37 -50.29 17.49 0.75
C ILE A 37 -49.44 16.71 1.77
N LEU A 38 -48.49 17.37 2.41
CA LEU A 38 -47.70 16.75 3.46
C LEU A 38 -48.54 16.45 4.69
N ALA A 39 -49.37 17.40 5.12
CA ALA A 39 -50.28 17.22 6.24
C ALA A 39 -51.32 16.12 5.99
N THR A 40 -51.87 16.02 4.77
CA THR A 40 -52.78 14.94 4.41
C THR A 40 -52.17 13.57 4.37
N ARG A 41 -50.85 13.46 4.21
CA ARG A 41 -50.08 12.23 4.26
C ARG A 41 -49.50 11.92 5.65
N GLY A 42 -49.81 12.70 6.67
CA GLY A 42 -49.28 12.54 8.02
C GLY A 42 -47.80 12.89 8.17
N ILE A 43 -47.28 13.69 7.25
CA ILE A 43 -45.87 14.15 7.32
C ILE A 43 -45.90 15.55 7.99
N SER A 44 -45.04 15.73 9.00
CA SER A 44 -44.96 17.00 9.73
C SER A 44 -44.63 18.17 8.78
N THR A 45 -45.38 19.29 8.84
CA THR A 45 -45.13 20.46 8.04
C THR A 45 -43.75 21.11 8.33
N ASN A 46 -43.16 20.85 9.51
CA ASN A 46 -41.80 21.25 9.87
C ASN A 46 -40.72 20.59 9.00
N LEU A 47 -41.00 19.40 8.45
CA LEU A 47 -40.10 18.75 7.48
C LEU A 47 -40.05 19.53 6.15
N ALA A 48 -41.17 20.15 5.74
CA ALA A 48 -41.18 20.99 4.53
C ALA A 48 -40.23 22.19 4.68
N HIS A 49 -40.19 22.78 5.85
CA HIS A 49 -39.29 23.90 6.14
C HIS A 49 -37.82 23.43 6.14
N TYR A 50 -37.55 22.23 6.64
CA TYR A 50 -36.21 21.63 6.62
C TYR A 50 -35.72 21.35 5.19
N PHE A 51 -36.58 20.82 4.34
CA PHE A 51 -36.23 20.53 2.94
C PHE A 51 -36.30 21.73 1.99
N SER A 52 -36.87 22.85 2.41
CA SER A 52 -36.86 24.08 1.64
C SER A 52 -35.54 24.86 1.75
N GLN A 53 -34.71 24.53 2.73
CA GLN A 53 -33.36 25.09 2.88
C GLN A 53 -32.35 24.28 2.08
N ALA A 54 -31.24 24.93 1.67
CA ALA A 54 -30.13 24.20 1.11
C ALA A 54 -29.66 23.08 2.06
N GLN A 55 -29.35 21.90 1.52
CA GLN A 55 -28.94 20.77 2.32
C GLN A 55 -27.68 21.11 3.12
N ARG A 56 -27.71 20.82 4.40
CA ARG A 56 -26.62 21.09 5.33
C ARG A 56 -26.46 19.92 6.29
N TYR A 57 -25.27 19.76 6.80
CA TYR A 57 -25.03 18.83 7.91
C TYR A 57 -25.79 19.29 9.15
N LEU A 58 -26.27 18.37 9.94
CA LEU A 58 -26.80 18.67 11.26
C LEU A 58 -25.67 19.15 12.18
N PRO A 59 -25.96 19.98 13.19
CA PRO A 59 -24.94 20.35 14.17
C PRO A 59 -24.40 19.12 14.89
N GLY A 60 -23.07 19.06 15.08
CA GLY A 60 -22.41 17.96 15.76
C GLY A 60 -21.23 17.37 14.97
N PRO A 61 -20.68 16.24 15.45
CA PRO A 61 -19.58 15.55 14.79
C PRO A 61 -20.08 14.72 13.58
N HIS A 62 -19.32 14.78 12.48
CA HIS A 62 -19.56 13.98 11.27
C HIS A 62 -18.24 13.42 10.76
N ALA A 63 -18.25 12.21 10.19
CA ALA A 63 -17.13 11.66 9.46
C ALA A 63 -17.38 11.87 7.97
N VAL A 64 -16.48 12.60 7.29
CA VAL A 64 -16.65 12.99 5.88
C VAL A 64 -15.36 12.82 5.11
N GLN A 65 -15.46 12.55 3.82
CA GLN A 65 -14.34 12.57 2.91
C GLN A 65 -13.83 13.99 2.74
N VAL A 66 -12.56 14.25 3.06
CA VAL A 66 -11.98 15.59 3.04
C VAL A 66 -10.98 15.74 1.90
N LYS A 67 -11.14 16.80 1.11
CA LYS A 67 -10.16 17.22 0.11
C LYS A 67 -9.63 18.61 0.44
N ILE A 68 -8.31 18.76 0.45
CA ILE A 68 -7.63 20.05 0.65
C ILE A 68 -6.83 20.38 -0.61
N ASN A 69 -7.11 21.52 -1.23
CA ASN A 69 -6.47 21.93 -2.49
C ASN A 69 -6.50 20.83 -3.56
N GLY A 70 -7.61 20.08 -3.65
CA GLY A 70 -7.79 18.98 -4.59
C GLY A 70 -7.12 17.65 -4.17
N VAL A 71 -6.32 17.63 -3.11
CA VAL A 71 -5.68 16.42 -2.56
C VAL A 71 -6.62 15.75 -1.57
N ASP A 72 -6.89 14.48 -1.80
CA ASP A 72 -7.69 13.65 -0.90
C ASP A 72 -6.93 13.36 0.39
N LYS A 73 -7.55 13.70 1.53
CA LYS A 73 -7.02 13.45 2.89
C LYS A 73 -7.69 12.26 3.57
N GLY A 74 -8.58 11.57 2.87
CA GLY A 74 -9.38 10.48 3.42
C GLY A 74 -10.58 10.99 4.23
N THR A 75 -11.18 10.09 4.99
CA THR A 75 -12.32 10.41 5.86
C THR A 75 -11.82 10.98 7.18
N LEU A 76 -12.19 12.23 7.47
CA LEU A 76 -11.84 12.89 8.72
C LEU A 76 -13.10 13.22 9.51
N ALA A 77 -12.95 13.26 10.83
CA ALA A 77 -13.98 13.76 11.71
C ALA A 77 -14.05 15.28 11.61
N ILE A 78 -15.21 15.83 11.33
CA ILE A 78 -15.47 17.26 11.33
C ILE A 78 -16.51 17.60 12.38
N ARG A 79 -16.50 18.82 12.82
CA ARG A 79 -17.56 19.36 13.69
C ARG A 79 -18.32 20.46 12.95
N VAL A 80 -19.63 20.34 12.91
CA VAL A 80 -20.52 21.32 12.29
C VAL A 80 -21.25 22.09 13.39
N GLY A 81 -21.26 23.41 13.25
CA GLY A 81 -21.93 24.31 14.18
C GLY A 81 -23.43 24.46 13.91
N GLU A 82 -24.10 25.20 14.76
CA GLU A 82 -25.56 25.38 14.73
C GLU A 82 -26.09 26.03 13.44
N GLU A 83 -25.27 26.86 12.80
CA GLU A 83 -25.59 27.49 11.53
C GLU A 83 -25.19 26.64 10.30
N GLY A 84 -24.69 25.44 10.51
CA GLY A 84 -24.22 24.54 9.46
C GLY A 84 -22.80 24.85 8.96
N GLN A 85 -22.06 25.70 9.66
CA GLN A 85 -20.66 26.04 9.35
C GLN A 85 -19.69 25.00 9.89
N LEU A 86 -18.55 24.85 9.21
CA LEU A 86 -17.45 24.04 9.69
C LEU A 86 -16.79 24.70 10.92
N CYS A 87 -16.72 24.00 12.02
CA CYS A 87 -15.99 24.40 13.21
C CYS A 87 -14.65 23.67 13.25
N LEU A 88 -13.58 24.41 13.22
CA LEU A 88 -12.24 23.86 13.28
C LEU A 88 -11.85 23.54 14.72
N ASP A 89 -11.16 22.43 14.87
CA ASP A 89 -10.43 22.04 16.06
C ASP A 89 -8.99 21.67 15.71
N ASP A 90 -8.16 21.52 16.72
CA ASP A 90 -6.74 21.20 16.54
C ASP A 90 -6.55 19.82 15.87
N ASP A 91 -7.45 18.87 16.10
CA ASP A 91 -7.35 17.53 15.57
C ASP A 91 -7.66 17.52 14.07
N PHE A 92 -8.75 18.19 13.66
CA PHE A 92 -9.07 18.34 12.25
C PHE A 92 -8.00 19.15 11.51
N THR A 93 -7.59 20.32 12.06
CA THR A 93 -6.58 21.18 11.45
C THR A 93 -5.31 20.42 11.13
N ARG A 94 -4.87 19.61 12.06
CA ARG A 94 -3.71 18.73 11.93
C ARG A 94 -3.90 17.63 10.90
N ALA A 95 -5.00 16.91 10.99
CA ALA A 95 -5.31 15.81 10.06
C ALA A 95 -5.49 16.32 8.61
N ALA A 96 -6.00 17.53 8.45
CA ALA A 96 -6.12 18.21 7.15
C ALA A 96 -4.77 18.68 6.58
N GLY A 97 -3.72 18.74 7.40
CA GLY A 97 -2.40 19.25 7.02
C GLY A 97 -2.37 20.77 6.89
N LEU A 98 -3.15 21.45 7.73
CA LEU A 98 -3.16 22.91 7.86
C LEU A 98 -2.18 23.35 8.96
N LEU A 99 -1.66 24.56 8.85
CA LEU A 99 -0.88 25.16 9.94
C LEU A 99 -1.74 25.28 11.20
N PRO A 100 -1.12 25.10 12.40
CA PRO A 100 -1.84 25.29 13.65
C PRO A 100 -2.50 26.68 13.72
N LEU A 101 -3.78 26.70 13.98
CA LEU A 101 -4.57 27.92 14.13
C LEU A 101 -4.58 28.34 15.60
N ASN A 102 -4.69 29.62 15.85
CA ASN A 102 -4.80 30.13 17.21
C ASN A 102 -6.26 30.07 17.68
N ILE A 103 -6.74 28.84 17.90
CA ILE A 103 -8.12 28.56 18.31
C ILE A 103 -8.28 28.94 19.79
N ASP A 104 -9.10 29.96 20.08
CA ASP A 104 -9.45 30.29 21.46
C ASP A 104 -10.40 29.21 22.00
N ALA A 105 -9.99 28.51 23.06
CA ALA A 105 -10.79 27.47 23.73
C ALA A 105 -12.16 27.98 24.27
N LYS A 106 -12.37 29.29 24.27
CA LYS A 106 -13.65 29.92 24.65
C LYS A 106 -14.60 30.15 23.48
N GLU A 107 -14.12 30.08 22.25
CA GLU A 107 -14.98 30.15 21.07
C GLU A 107 -15.64 28.81 20.78
N PRO A 108 -16.98 28.74 20.71
CA PRO A 108 -17.68 27.48 20.49
C PRO A 108 -17.44 26.91 19.07
N CYS A 109 -17.02 27.74 18.11
CA CYS A 109 -16.82 27.37 16.73
C CYS A 109 -15.85 28.33 16.03
N HIS A 110 -14.61 27.92 15.81
CA HIS A 110 -13.63 28.70 15.06
C HIS A 110 -13.76 28.44 13.57
N SER A 111 -13.81 29.51 12.77
CA SER A 111 -13.97 29.42 11.32
C SER A 111 -12.64 29.63 10.59
N LEU A 112 -12.33 28.78 9.61
CA LEU A 112 -11.14 28.92 8.76
C LEU A 112 -11.04 30.28 8.07
N LEU A 113 -12.17 30.90 7.74
CA LEU A 113 -12.24 32.20 7.06
C LEU A 113 -11.82 33.38 7.95
N GLN A 114 -11.72 33.19 9.26
CA GLN A 114 -11.18 34.19 10.18
C GLN A 114 -9.69 34.36 10.02
N ASP A 115 -8.96 33.22 9.82
CA ASP A 115 -7.51 33.22 9.65
C ASP A 115 -7.10 33.39 8.18
N TYR A 116 -7.87 32.79 7.28
CA TYR A 116 -7.62 32.80 5.84
C TYR A 116 -8.87 33.28 5.08
N PRO A 117 -9.09 34.59 4.95
CA PRO A 117 -10.28 35.13 4.30
C PRO A 117 -10.43 34.72 2.81
N THR A 118 -9.34 34.33 2.16
CA THR A 118 -9.32 33.86 0.77
C THR A 118 -9.61 32.37 0.63
N ALA A 119 -9.73 31.63 1.74
CA ALA A 119 -10.06 30.21 1.71
C ALA A 119 -11.49 30.00 1.25
N THR A 120 -11.75 28.82 0.67
CA THR A 120 -13.09 28.40 0.29
C THR A 120 -13.39 27.06 0.99
N VAL A 121 -14.53 26.99 1.67
CA VAL A 121 -15.01 25.80 2.38
C VAL A 121 -16.34 25.39 1.76
N THR A 122 -16.40 24.22 1.18
CA THR A 122 -17.60 23.65 0.55
C THR A 122 -17.99 22.34 1.24
N LEU A 123 -19.07 22.37 2.00
CA LEU A 123 -19.67 21.21 2.63
C LEU A 123 -20.67 20.57 1.64
N LEU A 124 -20.51 19.29 1.36
CA LEU A 124 -21.34 18.52 0.43
C LEU A 124 -22.03 17.36 1.16
N PRO A 125 -23.14 17.60 1.87
CA PRO A 125 -23.80 16.61 2.71
C PRO A 125 -24.25 15.36 1.97
N ASN A 126 -24.73 15.50 0.72
CA ASN A 126 -25.17 14.35 -0.11
C ASN A 126 -24.04 13.42 -0.55
N ALA A 127 -22.83 13.95 -0.60
CA ALA A 127 -21.65 13.21 -0.97
C ALA A 127 -20.79 12.83 0.26
N GLU A 128 -21.30 13.15 1.48
CA GLU A 128 -20.56 12.97 2.73
C GLU A 128 -19.13 13.51 2.62
N SER A 129 -18.97 14.68 1.98
CA SER A 129 -17.66 15.22 1.68
C SER A 129 -17.52 16.70 2.01
N LEU A 130 -16.28 17.09 2.20
CA LEU A 130 -15.83 18.46 2.48
C LEU A 130 -14.68 18.80 1.54
N GLU A 131 -14.80 19.88 0.80
CA GLU A 131 -13.73 20.43 -0.02
C GLU A 131 -13.29 21.79 0.53
N ILE A 132 -11.98 21.91 0.77
CA ILE A 132 -11.36 23.14 1.26
C ILE A 132 -10.27 23.56 0.29
N TYR A 133 -10.30 24.81 -0.12
CA TYR A 133 -9.20 25.44 -0.85
C TYR A 133 -8.60 26.54 0.02
N VAL A 134 -7.32 26.43 0.30
CA VAL A 134 -6.56 27.37 1.13
C VAL A 134 -5.32 27.86 0.39
N PRO A 135 -4.83 29.08 0.70
CA PRO A 135 -3.56 29.55 0.16
C PRO A 135 -2.39 28.69 0.64
N ALA A 136 -1.30 28.68 -0.11
CA ALA A 136 -0.14 27.82 0.16
C ALA A 136 0.49 28.08 1.55
N GLU A 137 0.40 29.31 2.04
CA GLU A 137 0.83 29.70 3.38
C GLU A 137 0.02 29.10 4.52
N ALA A 138 -1.18 28.60 4.24
CA ALA A 138 -2.03 27.91 5.23
C ALA A 138 -1.70 26.43 5.36
N MET A 139 -0.92 25.88 4.42
CA MET A 139 -0.56 24.48 4.42
C MET A 139 0.66 24.21 5.29
N ASP A 140 0.57 23.18 6.11
CA ASP A 140 1.72 22.67 6.84
C ASP A 140 2.66 21.92 5.87
N ASN A 141 3.75 22.55 5.51
CA ASN A 141 4.78 21.96 4.66
C ASN A 141 5.71 20.97 5.41
N GLY A 142 5.23 20.36 6.47
CA GLY A 142 5.94 19.33 7.24
C GLY A 142 6.92 19.87 8.28
N PHE A 143 6.94 21.16 8.54
CA PHE A 143 7.83 21.75 9.56
C PHE A 143 7.30 21.57 11.01
N TYR A 144 5.97 21.48 11.19
CA TYR A 144 5.32 21.32 12.48
C TYR A 144 4.86 19.88 12.77
N ALA A 145 5.01 18.97 11.81
CA ALA A 145 4.46 17.63 11.86
C ALA A 145 4.99 16.80 13.05
N ALA A 146 6.28 16.91 13.37
CA ALA A 146 6.92 16.09 14.41
C ALA A 146 6.34 16.23 15.82
N LYS A 147 5.70 17.34 16.13
CA LYS A 147 5.20 17.64 17.49
C LYS A 147 3.88 16.93 17.84
N TYR A 148 3.17 16.43 16.88
CA TYR A 148 1.79 15.95 17.03
C TYR A 148 1.60 14.46 16.77
N TYR A 149 2.67 13.72 16.46
CA TYR A 149 2.58 12.27 16.26
C TYR A 149 2.55 11.53 17.60
N ALA A 150 1.79 10.45 17.65
CA ALA A 150 1.80 9.56 18.78
C ALA A 150 3.17 8.88 18.92
N HIS A 151 3.74 8.96 20.09
CA HIS A 151 5.05 8.43 20.44
C HIS A 151 4.95 7.34 21.49
N GLY A 152 5.99 6.50 21.56
CA GLY A 152 6.16 5.57 22.65
C GLY A 152 5.43 4.25 22.44
N GLY A 153 5.00 3.68 23.55
CA GLY A 153 4.50 2.32 23.62
C GLY A 153 5.64 1.29 23.75
N ALA A 154 5.26 0.06 24.11
CA ALA A 154 6.17 -1.08 24.18
C ALA A 154 5.48 -2.32 23.60
N ALA A 155 6.07 -2.93 22.57
CA ALA A 155 5.58 -4.16 21.98
C ALA A 155 6.70 -4.93 21.29
N GLY A 156 6.60 -6.26 21.33
CA GLY A 156 7.41 -7.15 20.52
C GLY A 156 6.67 -7.57 19.25
N LEU A 157 7.41 -7.98 18.24
CA LEU A 157 6.86 -8.55 17.03
C LEU A 157 7.68 -9.73 16.56
N ILE A 158 7.01 -10.68 15.92
CA ILE A 158 7.64 -11.78 15.17
C ILE A 158 6.90 -11.88 13.84
N ASN A 159 7.61 -11.67 12.76
CA ASN A 159 7.13 -11.95 11.42
C ASN A 159 7.68 -13.30 10.98
N TYR A 160 6.88 -14.08 10.31
CA TYR A 160 7.30 -15.35 9.76
C TYR A 160 6.76 -15.53 8.34
N SER A 161 7.58 -16.09 7.49
CA SER A 161 7.13 -16.68 6.23
C SER A 161 7.86 -18.00 6.02
N ALA A 162 7.13 -19.02 5.66
CA ALA A 162 7.64 -20.32 5.31
C ALA A 162 7.13 -20.70 3.92
N PHE A 163 7.99 -21.24 3.13
CA PHE A 163 7.72 -21.68 1.78
C PHE A 163 8.39 -23.03 1.54
N SER A 164 7.69 -23.96 0.91
CA SER A 164 8.26 -25.25 0.51
C SER A 164 7.74 -25.62 -0.88
N ASN A 165 8.66 -26.11 -1.71
CA ASN A 165 8.39 -26.59 -3.05
C ASN A 165 9.01 -27.97 -3.22
N TYR A 166 8.23 -28.92 -3.73
CA TYR A 166 8.65 -30.27 -4.11
C TYR A 166 8.37 -30.47 -5.59
N ASN A 167 9.40 -30.83 -6.33
CA ASN A 167 9.29 -31.17 -7.74
C ASN A 167 9.72 -32.60 -7.96
N GLU A 168 8.93 -33.37 -8.70
CA GLU A 168 9.23 -34.70 -9.21
C GLU A 168 9.39 -34.63 -10.73
N TYR A 169 10.51 -35.10 -11.24
CA TYR A 169 10.82 -35.03 -12.66
C TYR A 169 10.49 -36.33 -13.37
N GLY A 170 9.89 -36.31 -14.56
CA GLY A 170 9.51 -37.48 -15.33
C GLY A 170 10.67 -38.39 -15.74
N SER A 171 11.90 -37.89 -15.71
CA SER A 171 13.11 -38.67 -15.95
C SER A 171 13.61 -39.48 -14.75
N GLY A 172 12.90 -39.41 -13.63
CA GLY A 172 13.32 -39.91 -12.32
C GLY A 172 14.25 -38.96 -11.60
N GLY A 173 13.93 -38.66 -10.39
CA GLY A 173 14.57 -37.66 -9.54
C GLY A 173 13.58 -36.69 -8.99
N ASN A 174 13.94 -36.07 -7.88
CA ASN A 174 13.14 -35.06 -7.23
C ASN A 174 14.03 -33.92 -6.75
N SER A 175 13.44 -32.75 -6.53
CA SER A 175 14.07 -31.64 -5.82
C SER A 175 13.13 -31.10 -4.78
N THR A 176 13.68 -30.72 -3.65
CA THR A 176 12.96 -30.08 -2.55
C THR A 176 13.67 -28.79 -2.19
N PHE A 177 12.92 -27.71 -2.20
CA PHE A 177 13.41 -26.44 -1.70
C PHE A 177 12.46 -25.93 -0.62
N SER A 178 13.00 -25.58 0.53
CA SER A 178 12.25 -24.96 1.61
C SER A 178 12.99 -23.73 2.13
N GLN A 179 12.25 -22.66 2.35
CA GLN A 179 12.80 -21.43 2.91
C GLN A 179 11.89 -20.93 4.03
N GLY A 180 12.50 -20.56 5.15
CA GLY A 180 11.85 -19.85 6.24
C GLY A 180 12.50 -18.49 6.44
N ASN A 181 11.71 -17.45 6.56
CA ASN A 181 12.17 -16.13 6.97
C ASN A 181 11.53 -15.81 8.31
N ILE A 182 12.33 -15.41 9.29
CA ILE A 182 11.91 -15.05 10.64
C ILE A 182 12.46 -13.67 10.96
N GLY A 183 11.56 -12.70 11.05
CA GLY A 183 11.86 -11.35 11.51
C GLY A 183 11.40 -11.15 12.95
N ALA A 184 12.30 -10.86 13.87
CA ALA A 184 11.98 -10.54 15.26
C ALA A 184 12.22 -9.06 15.54
N GLY A 185 11.36 -8.44 16.34
CA GLY A 185 11.47 -7.03 16.65
C GLY A 185 10.96 -6.67 18.04
N LEU A 186 11.44 -5.54 18.52
CA LEU A 186 10.99 -4.92 19.76
C LEU A 186 10.91 -3.41 19.56
N ASN A 187 9.79 -2.82 19.95
CA ASN A 187 9.59 -1.38 19.99
C ASN A 187 9.47 -0.95 21.45
N VAL A 188 10.27 0.02 21.86
CA VAL A 188 10.19 0.60 23.20
C VAL A 188 10.55 2.07 23.12
N ALA A 189 9.63 2.95 23.49
CA ALA A 189 9.84 4.41 23.51
C ALA A 189 10.45 4.95 22.18
N ASN A 190 9.91 4.54 21.04
CA ASN A 190 10.37 4.85 19.68
C ASN A 190 11.78 4.32 19.32
N TRP A 191 12.38 3.51 20.15
CA TRP A 191 13.50 2.66 19.73
C TRP A 191 12.95 1.37 19.12
N THR A 192 13.50 0.97 17.99
CA THR A 192 13.21 -0.31 17.36
C THR A 192 14.46 -1.19 17.37
N LEU A 193 14.29 -2.44 17.76
CA LEU A 193 15.28 -3.51 17.57
C LEU A 193 14.74 -4.45 16.51
N ARG A 194 15.55 -4.77 15.53
CA ARG A 194 15.17 -5.65 14.42
C ARG A 194 16.24 -6.69 14.17
N SER A 195 15.80 -7.92 13.96
CA SER A 195 16.67 -9.02 13.56
C SER A 195 15.95 -9.88 12.52
N ASN A 196 16.62 -10.26 11.45
CA ASN A 196 16.05 -11.06 10.38
C ASN A 196 16.96 -12.23 10.04
N PHE A 197 16.37 -13.43 9.98
CA PHE A 197 17.03 -14.68 9.66
C PHE A 197 16.33 -15.35 8.48
N ILE A 198 17.14 -15.86 7.56
CA ILE A 198 16.68 -16.75 6.49
C ILE A 198 17.26 -18.15 6.77
N LEU A 199 16.37 -19.12 6.74
CA LEU A 199 16.69 -20.54 6.80
C LEU A 199 16.36 -21.15 5.44
N THR A 200 17.29 -21.84 4.82
CA THR A 200 17.09 -22.48 3.52
C THR A 200 17.47 -23.95 3.64
N ASP A 201 16.65 -24.82 3.05
CA ASP A 201 16.96 -26.24 2.85
C ASP A 201 16.79 -26.54 1.35
N ASP A 202 17.88 -26.74 0.65
CA ASP A 202 17.89 -27.08 -0.76
C ASP A 202 18.43 -28.52 -0.91
N ASN A 203 17.53 -29.45 -1.21
CA ASN A 203 17.82 -30.86 -1.37
C ASN A 203 18.59 -31.46 -0.18
N GLY A 204 18.26 -31.05 1.05
CA GLY A 204 18.93 -31.49 2.27
C GLY A 204 20.16 -30.68 2.66
N THR A 205 20.60 -29.75 1.82
CA THR A 205 21.64 -28.77 2.18
C THR A 205 21.02 -27.59 2.90
N ARG A 206 21.36 -27.46 4.17
CA ARG A 206 20.80 -26.42 5.05
C ARG A 206 21.73 -25.26 5.21
N SER A 207 21.22 -24.07 5.07
CA SER A 207 21.91 -22.85 5.43
C SER A 207 21.03 -21.97 6.34
N THR A 208 21.69 -21.20 7.18
CA THR A 208 21.03 -20.21 8.04
C THR A 208 21.82 -18.92 7.93
N GLU A 209 21.14 -17.86 7.55
CA GLU A 209 21.75 -16.57 7.34
C GLU A 209 21.04 -15.51 8.18
N ASN A 210 21.83 -14.71 8.89
CA ASN A 210 21.32 -13.52 9.54
C ASN A 210 21.53 -12.35 8.58
N LEU A 211 20.45 -11.72 8.09
CA LEU A 211 20.56 -10.60 7.17
C LEU A 211 20.98 -9.31 7.88
N TYR A 212 20.43 -9.06 9.05
CA TYR A 212 20.72 -7.90 9.89
C TYR A 212 20.26 -8.10 11.33
N THR A 213 20.89 -7.39 12.22
CA THR A 213 20.43 -7.21 13.62
C THR A 213 20.88 -5.85 14.08
N TYR A 214 19.93 -4.91 14.23
CA TYR A 214 20.24 -3.53 14.59
C TYR A 214 19.18 -2.94 15.52
N ALA A 215 19.62 -1.92 16.26
CA ALA A 215 18.74 -0.99 16.94
C ALA A 215 18.69 0.34 16.18
N GLU A 216 17.53 0.96 16.19
CA GLU A 216 17.27 2.18 15.43
C GLU A 216 16.41 3.16 16.22
N HIS A 217 16.65 4.46 15.99
CA HIS A 217 15.86 5.55 16.55
C HIS A 217 15.87 6.77 15.63
N VAL A 218 14.75 7.48 15.58
CA VAL A 218 14.61 8.71 14.79
C VAL A 218 14.57 9.93 15.70
N PHE A 219 15.46 10.89 15.41
CA PHE A 219 15.47 12.22 16.02
C PHE A 219 14.66 13.17 15.13
N GLU A 220 13.40 13.32 15.39
CA GLU A 220 12.41 14.04 14.55
C GLU A 220 12.79 15.49 14.31
N GLU A 221 13.17 16.21 15.39
CA GLU A 221 13.57 17.63 15.29
C GLU A 221 14.75 17.87 14.35
N ARG A 222 15.63 16.84 14.21
CA ARG A 222 16.82 16.90 13.37
C ARG A 222 16.61 16.21 12.04
N LYS A 223 15.44 15.55 11.83
CA LYS A 223 15.16 14.69 10.68
C LYS A 223 16.28 13.68 10.43
N LEU A 224 16.77 13.07 11.50
CA LEU A 224 17.93 12.19 11.52
C LEU A 224 17.56 10.84 12.12
N ARG A 225 17.99 9.78 11.48
CA ARG A 225 17.85 8.40 11.92
C ARG A 225 19.22 7.86 12.32
N ILE A 226 19.32 7.18 13.45
CA ILE A 226 20.49 6.44 13.86
C ILE A 226 20.19 4.95 13.82
N GLN A 227 21.12 4.16 13.28
CA GLN A 227 21.09 2.70 13.34
C GLN A 227 22.42 2.20 13.90
N ALA A 228 22.38 1.17 14.75
CA ALA A 228 23.56 0.58 15.35
C ALA A 228 23.42 -0.95 15.44
N GLY A 229 24.45 -1.68 15.05
CA GLY A 229 24.48 -3.14 15.04
C GLY A 229 25.01 -3.71 13.73
N GLN A 230 24.43 -4.82 13.29
CA GLN A 230 24.66 -5.39 11.96
C GLN A 230 23.73 -4.67 10.98
N ILE A 231 24.29 -3.74 10.25
CA ILE A 231 23.58 -2.82 9.37
C ILE A 231 24.10 -2.88 7.95
N ASN A 232 23.22 -2.51 7.02
CA ASN A 232 23.60 -2.27 5.64
C ASN A 232 23.82 -0.78 5.45
N VAL A 233 25.02 -0.40 5.03
CA VAL A 233 25.34 1.01 4.82
C VAL A 233 24.49 1.55 3.66
N ASN A 234 23.83 2.66 3.89
CA ASN A 234 23.14 3.40 2.84
C ASN A 234 24.03 4.56 2.37
N SER A 235 24.36 4.57 1.10
CA SER A 235 25.10 5.63 0.44
C SER A 235 24.40 6.06 -0.85
N ALA A 236 24.44 7.34 -1.15
CA ALA A 236 23.78 7.88 -2.33
C ALA A 236 24.45 7.49 -3.66
N LEU A 237 25.74 7.14 -3.64
CA LEU A 237 26.52 6.88 -4.85
C LEU A 237 27.19 5.51 -4.89
N PHE A 238 27.59 4.96 -3.76
CA PHE A 238 28.27 3.68 -3.69
C PHE A 238 27.37 2.57 -3.21
N SER A 239 27.60 1.35 -3.63
CA SER A 239 26.96 0.18 -3.02
C SER A 239 27.39 0.10 -1.55
N GLY A 240 26.42 -0.01 -0.67
CA GLY A 240 26.69 -0.12 0.76
C GLY A 240 27.29 -1.48 1.12
N ALA A 241 28.29 -1.49 2.01
CA ALA A 241 28.76 -2.71 2.62
C ALA A 241 27.87 -3.10 3.82
N GLN A 242 27.81 -4.39 4.12
CA GLN A 242 27.31 -4.86 5.42
C GLN A 242 28.37 -4.62 6.48
N ILE A 243 28.01 -3.92 7.53
CA ILE A 243 28.95 -3.60 8.61
C ILE A 243 28.38 -3.94 9.98
N ASN A 244 29.29 -4.26 10.90
CA ASN A 244 29.04 -4.20 12.33
C ASN A 244 29.45 -2.80 12.80
N GLY A 245 28.51 -1.91 13.01
CA GLY A 245 28.83 -0.52 13.23
C GLY A 245 27.64 0.36 13.54
N VAL A 246 27.80 1.65 13.24
CA VAL A 246 26.77 2.67 13.41
C VAL A 246 26.65 3.52 12.16
N GLN A 247 25.42 3.94 11.84
CA GLN A 247 25.18 4.92 10.81
C GLN A 247 24.13 5.95 11.24
N PHE A 248 24.31 7.14 10.67
CA PHE A 248 23.38 8.25 10.74
C PHE A 248 22.85 8.53 9.34
N LEU A 249 21.54 8.62 9.20
CA LEU A 249 20.86 8.80 7.92
C LEU A 249 19.88 9.96 8.03
N PRO A 250 19.57 10.66 6.95
CA PRO A 250 18.41 11.53 6.92
C PRO A 250 17.11 10.70 7.03
N GLU A 251 16.16 11.21 7.78
CA GLU A 251 14.83 10.59 7.88
C GLU A 251 14.01 10.89 6.63
N THR A 252 13.87 9.89 5.76
CA THR A 252 13.19 10.02 4.48
C THR A 252 11.67 10.06 4.59
N GLY A 253 11.08 9.47 5.64
CA GLY A 253 9.63 9.51 5.89
C GLY A 253 9.10 10.92 6.17
N LEU A 254 9.99 11.84 6.59
CA LEU A 254 9.71 13.26 6.74
C LEU A 254 10.00 14.07 5.46
N GLN A 255 10.37 13.39 4.36
CA GLN A 255 10.57 13.98 3.04
C GLN A 255 9.39 13.57 2.12
N PRO A 256 8.96 14.42 1.20
CA PRO A 256 7.88 14.06 0.28
C PRO A 256 8.34 12.98 -0.73
N ASN A 257 7.58 11.89 -0.80
CA ASN A 257 7.61 10.78 -1.76
C ASN A 257 8.79 9.78 -1.66
N ILE A 258 8.45 8.53 -1.28
CA ILE A 258 9.32 7.36 -1.40
C ILE A 258 8.77 6.46 -2.51
N PRO A 259 9.55 6.11 -3.55
CA PRO A 259 9.13 5.14 -4.55
C PRO A 259 9.24 3.70 -4.04
N ALA A 260 8.25 2.87 -4.38
CA ALA A 260 8.30 1.43 -4.13
C ALA A 260 9.15 0.73 -5.21
N THR A 261 9.92 -0.27 -4.80
CA THR A 261 10.70 -1.11 -5.71
C THR A 261 9.81 -2.11 -6.42
N THR A 262 9.83 -2.08 -7.75
CA THR A 262 9.04 -2.97 -8.59
C THR A 262 9.96 -3.74 -9.53
N ILE A 263 9.81 -5.07 -9.57
CA ILE A 263 10.56 -5.97 -10.45
C ILE A 263 9.58 -6.67 -11.35
N SER A 264 9.77 -6.60 -12.66
CA SER A 264 8.93 -7.27 -13.65
C SER A 264 9.71 -8.30 -14.43
N GLY A 265 9.05 -9.39 -14.80
CA GLY A 265 9.63 -10.46 -15.61
C GLY A 265 8.53 -11.33 -16.21
N ILE A 266 8.94 -12.42 -16.86
CA ILE A 266 8.02 -13.40 -17.43
C ILE A 266 8.43 -14.79 -16.98
N ALA A 267 7.48 -15.52 -16.36
CA ALA A 267 7.63 -16.94 -16.05
C ALA A 267 7.05 -17.82 -17.16
N ARG A 268 7.68 -18.93 -17.44
CA ARG A 268 7.23 -19.86 -18.48
C ARG A 268 6.25 -20.89 -17.98
N THR A 269 6.44 -21.34 -16.76
CA THR A 269 5.59 -22.36 -16.15
C THR A 269 4.78 -21.77 -15.02
N ASN A 270 3.63 -22.36 -14.76
CA ASN A 270 2.89 -22.05 -13.54
C ASN A 270 3.72 -22.50 -12.33
N GLN A 271 3.66 -21.69 -11.26
CA GLN A 271 4.42 -21.92 -10.04
C GLN A 271 5.95 -21.90 -10.23
N ALA A 272 6.41 -21.11 -11.20
CA ALA A 272 7.84 -20.81 -11.29
C ALA A 272 8.27 -20.06 -10.01
N ARG A 273 9.40 -20.46 -9.45
CA ARG A 273 10.00 -19.78 -8.30
C ARG A 273 10.87 -18.65 -8.80
N VAL A 274 10.59 -17.45 -8.32
CA VAL A 274 11.42 -16.28 -8.58
C VAL A 274 12.25 -15.99 -7.35
N ASP A 275 13.54 -16.17 -7.44
CA ASP A 275 14.51 -15.83 -6.41
C ASP A 275 15.13 -14.47 -6.75
N VAL A 276 15.03 -13.54 -5.84
CA VAL A 276 15.72 -12.26 -5.92
C VAL A 276 16.98 -12.34 -5.06
N ARG A 277 18.11 -12.13 -5.69
CA ARG A 277 19.43 -12.20 -5.04
C ARG A 277 20.08 -10.84 -5.04
N GLN A 278 20.78 -10.54 -3.98
CA GLN A 278 21.62 -9.36 -3.88
C GLN A 278 22.99 -9.77 -3.36
N SER A 279 24.03 -9.51 -4.14
CA SER A 279 25.41 -9.97 -3.85
C SER A 279 25.48 -11.49 -3.59
N GLY A 280 24.81 -12.29 -4.40
CA GLY A 280 24.78 -13.75 -4.29
C GLY A 280 23.80 -14.32 -3.25
N GLN A 281 23.32 -13.54 -2.31
CA GLN A 281 22.37 -13.95 -1.27
C GLN A 281 20.92 -13.81 -1.72
N VAL A 282 20.09 -14.81 -1.47
CA VAL A 282 18.66 -14.74 -1.74
C VAL A 282 18.01 -13.85 -0.67
N ILE A 283 17.48 -12.71 -1.08
CA ILE A 283 16.79 -11.77 -0.18
C ILE A 283 15.27 -11.92 -0.22
N TYR A 284 14.75 -12.51 -1.30
CA TYR A 284 13.32 -12.69 -1.50
C TYR A 284 13.07 -13.87 -2.45
N SER A 285 12.06 -14.68 -2.15
CA SER A 285 11.58 -15.73 -3.05
C SER A 285 10.07 -15.72 -3.10
N SER A 286 9.52 -15.91 -4.30
CA SER A 286 8.08 -15.97 -4.51
C SER A 286 7.73 -16.94 -5.62
N LEU A 287 6.52 -17.49 -5.58
CA LEU A 287 5.97 -18.26 -6.69
C LEU A 287 5.14 -17.35 -7.58
N VAL A 288 5.33 -17.50 -8.87
CA VAL A 288 4.58 -16.77 -9.89
C VAL A 288 3.91 -17.73 -10.86
N ASN A 289 2.78 -17.31 -11.40
CA ASN A 289 2.10 -18.07 -12.45
C ASN A 289 2.77 -17.85 -13.80
N ALA A 290 2.51 -18.73 -14.75
CA ALA A 290 2.99 -18.56 -16.11
C ALA A 290 2.51 -17.24 -16.71
N GLY A 291 3.42 -16.54 -17.35
CA GLY A 291 3.18 -15.23 -17.96
C GLY A 291 3.94 -14.09 -17.28
N PRO A 292 3.59 -12.85 -17.60
CA PRO A 292 4.23 -11.69 -16.99
C PRO A 292 3.92 -11.63 -15.49
N PHE A 293 4.95 -11.39 -14.70
CA PHE A 293 4.82 -11.18 -13.27
C PHE A 293 5.41 -9.83 -12.88
N THR A 294 4.91 -9.29 -11.79
CA THR A 294 5.43 -8.09 -11.15
C THR A 294 5.52 -8.33 -9.66
N LEU A 295 6.73 -8.25 -9.13
CA LEU A 295 6.98 -8.29 -7.69
C LEU A 295 7.03 -6.85 -7.19
N THR A 296 6.18 -6.54 -6.23
CA THR A 296 6.14 -5.24 -5.55
C THR A 296 6.70 -5.39 -4.15
N ASP A 297 7.21 -4.31 -3.59
CA ASP A 297 7.70 -4.24 -2.21
C ASP A 297 8.80 -5.26 -1.88
N VAL A 298 9.66 -5.58 -2.86
CA VAL A 298 10.81 -6.46 -2.64
C VAL A 298 11.74 -5.80 -1.61
N PRO A 299 12.09 -6.49 -0.52
CA PRO A 299 12.93 -5.94 0.53
C PRO A 299 14.39 -5.82 0.06
N VAL A 300 14.71 -4.71 -0.60
CA VAL A 300 16.08 -4.42 -1.01
C VAL A 300 16.92 -4.17 0.24
N VAL A 301 17.87 -5.05 0.47
CA VAL A 301 18.73 -5.05 1.67
C VAL A 301 19.84 -4.00 1.56
N ARG A 302 20.34 -3.76 0.34
CA ARG A 302 21.40 -2.79 0.05
C ARG A 302 20.97 -1.84 -1.05
N GLY A 303 21.08 -0.54 -0.79
CA GLY A 303 20.91 0.47 -1.84
C GLY A 303 22.06 0.42 -2.84
N ASN A 304 21.78 0.82 -4.08
CA ASN A 304 22.73 0.90 -5.19
C ASN A 304 23.48 -0.40 -5.54
N VAL A 305 22.91 -1.55 -5.18
CA VAL A 305 23.41 -2.88 -5.59
C VAL A 305 22.38 -3.50 -6.52
N ASP A 306 22.84 -4.00 -7.65
CA ASP A 306 22.00 -4.67 -8.63
C ASP A 306 21.32 -5.90 -8.01
N LEU A 307 20.16 -6.25 -8.53
CA LEU A 307 19.41 -7.42 -8.13
C LEU A 307 19.53 -8.48 -9.22
N ASP A 308 20.01 -9.66 -8.86
CA ASP A 308 20.02 -10.82 -9.74
C ASP A 308 18.72 -11.60 -9.54
N ILE A 309 17.96 -11.68 -10.61
CA ILE A 309 16.68 -12.37 -10.63
C ILE A 309 16.87 -13.73 -11.26
N SER A 310 16.46 -14.77 -10.57
CA SER A 310 16.52 -16.16 -11.03
C SER A 310 15.11 -16.72 -11.08
N VAL A 311 14.58 -16.96 -12.26
CA VAL A 311 13.28 -17.61 -12.47
C VAL A 311 13.53 -19.09 -12.66
N VAL A 312 13.24 -19.88 -11.63
CA VAL A 312 13.38 -21.34 -11.63
C VAL A 312 12.03 -21.93 -12.01
N GLU A 313 11.98 -22.50 -13.18
CA GLU A 313 10.78 -23.07 -13.74
C GLU A 313 10.50 -24.47 -13.17
N THR A 314 9.27 -24.94 -13.28
CA THR A 314 8.88 -26.27 -12.77
C THR A 314 9.52 -27.42 -13.54
N ASP A 315 10.04 -27.19 -14.74
CA ASP A 315 10.84 -28.18 -15.50
C ASP A 315 12.30 -28.20 -15.09
N GLY A 316 12.69 -27.44 -14.07
CA GLY A 316 14.07 -27.34 -13.57
C GLY A 316 14.96 -26.38 -14.37
N SER A 317 14.46 -25.80 -15.46
CA SER A 317 15.21 -24.79 -16.19
C SER A 317 15.19 -23.44 -15.43
N THR A 318 16.28 -22.72 -15.54
CA THR A 318 16.43 -21.43 -14.85
C THR A 318 16.73 -20.34 -15.86
N THR A 319 16.02 -19.22 -15.75
CA THR A 319 16.31 -17.99 -16.50
C THR A 319 16.80 -16.94 -15.53
N THR A 320 17.95 -16.34 -15.78
CA THR A 320 18.52 -15.29 -14.94
C THR A 320 18.58 -13.97 -15.69
N PHE A 321 18.29 -12.87 -14.98
CA PHE A 321 18.51 -11.52 -15.47
C PHE A 321 18.82 -10.59 -14.32
N THR A 322 19.57 -9.53 -14.60
CA THR A 322 19.94 -8.56 -13.60
C THR A 322 19.07 -7.31 -13.75
N VAL A 323 18.51 -6.86 -12.63
CA VAL A 323 17.80 -5.59 -12.54
C VAL A 323 18.76 -4.58 -11.91
N PRO A 324 19.24 -3.60 -12.69
CA PRO A 324 20.19 -2.63 -12.18
C PRO A 324 19.60 -1.79 -11.07
N SER A 325 20.41 -1.49 -10.08
CA SER A 325 20.04 -0.61 -8.96
C SER A 325 19.55 0.75 -9.44
N SER A 326 20.12 1.27 -10.53
CA SER A 326 19.69 2.50 -11.17
C SER A 326 18.24 2.47 -11.70
N SER A 327 17.74 1.29 -12.10
CA SER A 327 16.36 1.13 -12.55
C SER A 327 15.36 1.01 -11.40
N LEU A 328 15.81 0.62 -10.23
CA LEU A 328 14.97 0.49 -9.04
C LEU A 328 14.53 1.84 -8.49
N ASN A 329 15.31 2.88 -8.73
CA ASN A 329 15.09 4.24 -8.22
C ASN A 329 14.33 5.16 -9.20
N VAL A 330 13.96 4.63 -10.39
CA VAL A 330 13.37 5.45 -11.48
C VAL A 330 11.89 5.79 -11.25
N SER A 331 11.22 5.19 -10.28
CA SER A 331 9.78 5.38 -10.06
C SER A 331 9.38 6.74 -9.46
N GLY A 332 10.31 7.59 -9.06
CA GLY A 332 10.00 8.90 -8.48
C GLY A 332 11.13 9.90 -8.62
N MET A 333 10.79 11.16 -8.86
CA MET A 333 11.74 12.26 -8.84
C MET A 333 12.14 12.62 -7.40
N THR A 334 12.55 11.62 -6.60
CA THR A 334 13.07 11.87 -5.26
C THR A 334 14.50 12.35 -5.37
N ARG A 335 14.80 13.46 -4.71
CA ARG A 335 16.13 14.03 -4.63
C ARG A 335 16.82 13.52 -3.39
N THR A 336 18.09 13.20 -3.53
CA THR A 336 18.94 12.81 -2.40
C THR A 336 19.29 14.04 -1.57
N GLU A 337 18.68 14.20 -0.40
CA GLU A 337 18.96 15.32 0.49
C GLU A 337 19.41 14.83 1.87
N GLY A 338 20.38 15.55 2.44
CA GLY A 338 20.88 15.32 3.77
C GLY A 338 22.16 14.50 3.86
N LEU A 339 22.70 14.49 5.06
CA LEU A 339 23.98 13.85 5.38
C LEU A 339 23.77 12.43 5.88
N SER A 340 24.46 11.47 5.27
CA SER A 340 24.62 10.09 5.74
C SER A 340 26.06 9.82 6.12
N VAL A 341 26.30 9.26 7.30
CA VAL A 341 27.63 8.90 7.79
C VAL A 341 27.58 7.55 8.45
N SER A 342 28.51 6.66 8.13
CA SER A 342 28.63 5.36 8.78
C SER A 342 30.07 5.00 9.13
N LEU A 343 30.23 4.23 10.20
CA LEU A 343 31.50 3.71 10.68
C LEU A 343 31.31 2.31 11.25
N GLY A 344 32.10 1.36 10.82
CA GLY A 344 32.06 0.00 11.34
C GLY A 344 33.07 -0.92 10.69
N LYS A 345 33.05 -2.19 11.07
CA LYS A 345 33.80 -3.26 10.44
C LYS A 345 32.93 -3.93 9.38
N VAL A 346 33.46 -4.16 8.20
CA VAL A 346 32.81 -4.98 7.17
C VAL A 346 32.50 -6.34 7.78
N ARG A 347 31.29 -6.82 7.58
CA ARG A 347 30.89 -8.14 8.05
C ARG A 347 31.66 -9.21 7.29
N ASP A 348 32.23 -10.13 8.04
CA ASP A 348 32.94 -11.27 7.46
C ASP A 348 31.94 -12.14 6.66
N THR A 349 32.18 -12.28 5.38
CA THR A 349 31.38 -13.10 4.46
C THR A 349 32.07 -14.45 4.17
N GLY A 350 33.16 -14.76 4.88
CA GLY A 350 33.93 -15.99 4.69
C GLY A 350 35.11 -15.83 3.73
N ASP A 351 35.39 -14.64 3.23
CA ASP A 351 36.47 -14.34 2.34
C ASP A 351 37.82 -14.21 3.09
N GLU A 352 38.91 -14.57 2.43
CA GLU A 352 40.27 -14.54 3.00
C GLU A 352 40.78 -13.16 3.40
N GLN A 353 40.09 -12.07 2.97
CA GLN A 353 40.56 -10.70 3.16
C GLN A 353 40.18 -10.07 4.51
N GLY A 354 39.44 -10.80 5.36
CA GLY A 354 39.07 -10.33 6.69
C GLY A 354 38.02 -9.23 6.72
N SER A 355 37.91 -8.55 7.86
CA SER A 355 36.88 -7.54 8.14
C SER A 355 37.50 -6.15 8.37
N PRO A 356 37.83 -5.38 7.31
CA PRO A 356 38.42 -4.07 7.45
C PRO A 356 37.46 -3.06 8.10
N TRP A 357 38.00 -2.06 8.78
CA TRP A 357 37.23 -0.89 9.16
C TRP A 357 36.87 -0.06 7.94
N VAL A 358 35.62 0.40 7.90
CA VAL A 358 35.12 1.26 6.82
C VAL A 358 34.39 2.46 7.39
N PHE A 359 34.70 3.59 6.82
CA PHE A 359 34.02 4.85 7.01
C PHE A 359 33.37 5.27 5.69
N ASN A 360 32.07 5.56 5.72
CA ASN A 360 31.35 6.09 4.56
C ASN A 360 30.71 7.43 4.95
N PHE A 361 30.67 8.33 3.97
CA PHE A 361 29.85 9.52 4.04
C PHE A 361 29.16 9.77 2.71
N SER A 362 27.99 10.34 2.73
CA SER A 362 27.34 10.96 1.56
C SER A 362 26.53 12.15 2.01
N ASP A 363 26.51 13.19 1.21
CA ASP A 363 25.76 14.43 1.46
C ASP A 363 25.09 14.91 0.20
N GLY A 364 23.77 15.15 0.29
CA GLY A 364 22.96 15.74 -0.74
C GLY A 364 22.56 17.16 -0.34
N THR A 365 23.15 18.16 -0.99
CA THR A 365 22.87 19.57 -0.74
C THR A 365 22.07 20.17 -1.89
N ARG A 366 20.89 20.72 -1.57
CA ARG A 366 20.08 21.46 -2.54
C ARG A 366 20.62 22.88 -2.73
N PHE A 367 21.06 23.20 -3.94
CA PHE A 367 21.54 24.56 -4.32
C PHE A 367 20.40 25.46 -4.79
N THR A 368 19.47 24.89 -5.55
CA THR A 368 18.26 25.57 -6.03
C THR A 368 17.09 24.57 -6.04
N PRO A 369 15.85 24.99 -6.20
CA PRO A 369 14.72 24.06 -6.37
C PRO A 369 14.91 23.04 -7.51
N GLN A 370 15.76 23.36 -8.51
CA GLN A 370 16.01 22.51 -9.68
C GLN A 370 17.33 21.77 -9.61
N LEU A 371 18.23 22.08 -8.66
CA LEU A 371 19.60 21.58 -8.64
C LEU A 371 20.02 21.10 -7.26
N THR A 372 20.34 19.82 -7.14
CA THR A 372 20.93 19.19 -5.96
C THR A 372 22.30 18.62 -6.32
N GLY A 373 23.29 18.86 -5.51
CA GLY A 373 24.61 18.23 -5.63
C GLY A 373 24.75 17.14 -4.58
N VAL A 374 25.25 15.99 -4.99
CA VAL A 374 25.50 14.85 -4.09
C VAL A 374 26.99 14.54 -4.13
N THR A 375 27.59 14.41 -2.96
CA THR A 375 28.98 13.96 -2.80
C THR A 375 29.02 12.75 -1.88
N ALA A 376 29.90 11.80 -2.18
CA ALA A 376 30.05 10.62 -1.34
C ALA A 376 31.50 10.13 -1.34
N GLY A 377 31.87 9.41 -0.27
CA GLY A 377 33.18 8.78 -0.16
C GLY A 377 33.14 7.55 0.75
N VAL A 378 34.05 6.64 0.45
CA VAL A 378 34.30 5.42 1.20
C VAL A 378 35.78 5.33 1.50
N LEU A 379 36.12 5.13 2.78
CA LEU A 379 37.50 4.97 3.25
C LEU A 379 37.60 3.67 4.03
N ALA A 380 38.48 2.76 3.61
CA ALA A 380 38.85 1.55 4.34
C ALA A 380 40.35 1.32 4.26
N GLU A 381 40.88 0.35 4.98
CA GLU A 381 42.31 0.10 5.13
C GLU A 381 43.03 -0.08 3.78
N GLN A 382 42.40 -0.81 2.84
CA GLN A 382 42.96 -1.10 1.51
C GLN A 382 42.10 -0.55 0.38
N TYR A 383 41.12 0.36 0.71
CA TYR A 383 40.18 0.87 -0.27
C TYR A 383 39.82 2.32 0.00
N GLN A 384 39.79 3.09 -1.08
CA GLN A 384 39.35 4.49 -1.05
C GLN A 384 38.49 4.77 -2.28
N ALA A 385 37.38 5.41 -2.10
CA ALA A 385 36.56 5.89 -3.21
C ALA A 385 35.96 7.25 -2.90
N VAL A 386 35.78 8.04 -3.95
CA VAL A 386 35.10 9.34 -3.90
C VAL A 386 34.20 9.47 -5.13
N GLY A 387 33.08 10.17 -4.97
CA GLY A 387 32.16 10.39 -6.08
C GLY A 387 31.37 11.66 -5.91
N ALA A 388 30.85 12.15 -7.02
CA ALA A 388 29.94 13.28 -7.09
C ALA A 388 28.84 13.01 -8.12
N MET A 389 27.64 13.48 -7.83
CA MET A 389 26.48 13.45 -8.71
C MET A 389 25.80 14.81 -8.69
N LEU A 390 25.22 15.19 -9.79
CA LEU A 390 24.42 16.39 -9.92
C LEU A 390 23.00 15.97 -10.33
N GLU A 391 22.02 16.26 -9.52
CA GLU A 391 20.61 16.06 -9.85
C GLU A 391 20.03 17.38 -10.34
N TRP A 392 19.76 17.46 -11.62
CA TRP A 392 19.27 18.66 -12.28
C TRP A 392 17.93 18.42 -12.95
N SER A 393 16.93 19.23 -12.59
CA SER A 393 15.62 19.23 -13.21
C SER A 393 15.47 20.46 -14.08
N PRO A 394 15.86 20.41 -15.38
CA PRO A 394 15.68 21.54 -16.28
C PRO A 394 14.23 21.92 -16.52
N ALA A 395 13.31 20.96 -16.29
CA ALA A 395 11.87 21.14 -16.30
C ALA A 395 11.24 20.23 -15.22
N GLU A 396 10.04 20.52 -14.78
CA GLU A 396 9.31 19.75 -13.75
C GLU A 396 9.12 18.28 -14.12
N TYR A 397 9.10 17.97 -15.42
CA TYR A 397 8.91 16.62 -15.96
C TYR A 397 10.22 15.93 -16.36
N TRP A 398 11.38 16.53 -16.11
CA TRP A 398 12.66 15.97 -16.52
C TRP A 398 13.72 16.07 -15.42
N LEU A 399 14.27 14.91 -15.03
CA LEU A 399 15.40 14.81 -14.10
C LEU A 399 16.61 14.22 -14.85
N LEU A 400 17.75 14.85 -14.70
CA LEU A 400 19.05 14.45 -15.24
C LEU A 400 20.04 14.32 -14.09
N SER A 401 20.72 13.13 -14.03
CA SER A 401 21.64 12.84 -12.93
C SER A 401 22.98 12.29 -13.44
N PRO A 402 23.90 13.15 -13.95
CA PRO A 402 25.26 12.73 -14.24
C PRO A 402 26.03 12.48 -12.94
N SER A 403 26.81 11.41 -12.89
CA SER A 403 27.69 11.09 -11.77
C SER A 403 29.09 10.65 -12.24
N VAL A 404 30.07 10.87 -11.39
CA VAL A 404 31.42 10.37 -11.53
C VAL A 404 31.89 9.80 -10.21
N GLN A 405 32.48 8.62 -10.28
CA GLN A 405 33.02 7.92 -9.12
C GLN A 405 34.45 7.47 -9.46
N MET A 406 35.36 7.50 -8.48
CA MET A 406 36.72 7.06 -8.60
C MET A 406 37.05 6.14 -7.43
N SER A 407 37.71 5.04 -7.68
CA SER A 407 38.12 4.09 -6.64
C SER A 407 39.61 3.71 -6.77
N ARG A 408 40.18 3.37 -5.63
CA ARG A 408 41.50 2.78 -5.48
C ARG A 408 41.40 1.62 -4.50
N ALA A 409 41.78 0.44 -4.95
CA ALA A 409 41.80 -0.79 -4.16
C ALA A 409 43.17 -1.43 -4.18
N GLN A 410 43.53 -2.13 -3.08
CA GLN A 410 44.84 -2.79 -2.91
C GLN A 410 44.71 -4.25 -2.41
N PHE A 411 43.52 -4.84 -2.36
CA PHE A 411 43.29 -6.20 -1.84
C PHE A 411 43.98 -7.27 -2.68
N TYR A 412 43.86 -7.24 -3.99
CA TYR A 412 44.44 -8.19 -4.94
C TYR A 412 45.38 -7.48 -5.93
N GLY A 413 46.22 -6.58 -5.41
CA GLY A 413 47.07 -5.72 -6.19
C GLY A 413 46.49 -4.32 -6.36
N GLN A 414 47.31 -3.37 -6.87
CA GLN A 414 46.87 -2.00 -7.01
C GLN A 414 45.94 -1.83 -8.21
N GLN A 415 44.69 -1.48 -7.93
CA GLN A 415 43.67 -1.18 -8.93
C GLN A 415 43.17 0.24 -8.74
N ASN A 416 43.14 1.02 -9.81
CA ASN A 416 42.60 2.39 -9.79
C ASN A 416 41.66 2.52 -10.98
N GLY A 417 40.49 3.08 -10.74
CA GLY A 417 39.54 3.26 -11.81
C GLY A 417 38.49 4.32 -11.57
N ARG A 418 37.67 4.48 -12.57
CA ARG A 418 36.55 5.43 -12.55
C ARG A 418 35.32 4.80 -13.17
N LYS A 419 34.16 5.19 -12.66
CA LYS A 419 32.82 4.97 -13.22
C LYS A 419 32.25 6.34 -13.60
N ILE A 420 31.70 6.45 -14.78
CA ILE A 420 30.94 7.62 -15.23
C ILE A 420 29.55 7.11 -15.55
N GLU A 421 28.53 7.74 -15.01
CA GLU A 421 27.15 7.36 -15.21
C GLU A 421 26.29 8.58 -15.52
N LEU A 422 25.34 8.40 -16.41
CA LEU A 422 24.28 9.36 -16.71
C LEU A 422 22.94 8.68 -16.54
N GLN A 423 22.10 9.23 -15.68
CA GLN A 423 20.71 8.82 -15.56
C GLN A 423 19.81 9.96 -16.04
N SER A 424 18.75 9.62 -16.74
CA SER A 424 17.75 10.57 -17.22
C SER A 424 16.36 9.97 -17.04
N HIS A 425 15.50 10.70 -16.37
CA HIS A 425 14.10 10.36 -16.21
C HIS A 425 13.21 11.48 -16.75
N LEU A 426 12.35 11.14 -17.70
CA LEU A 426 11.45 12.05 -18.38
C LEU A 426 10.01 11.56 -18.23
N SER A 427 9.15 12.37 -17.61
CA SER A 427 7.72 12.10 -17.43
C SER A 427 6.91 13.11 -18.23
N LEU A 428 6.52 12.74 -19.43
CA LEU A 428 5.77 13.60 -20.34
C LEU A 428 4.25 13.54 -20.06
N PRO A 429 3.48 14.57 -20.47
CA PRO A 429 2.02 14.46 -20.50
C PRO A 429 1.55 13.19 -21.23
N GLU A 430 0.31 12.78 -20.99
CA GLU A 430 -0.28 11.54 -21.56
C GLU A 430 0.35 10.25 -21.01
N GLN A 431 0.88 10.28 -19.78
CA GLN A 431 1.44 9.12 -19.08
C GLN A 431 2.55 8.42 -19.87
N LEU A 432 3.38 9.19 -20.56
CA LEU A 432 4.58 8.71 -21.22
C LEU A 432 5.78 8.96 -20.32
N THR A 433 6.44 7.89 -19.87
CA THR A 433 7.67 7.96 -19.08
C THR A 433 8.83 7.31 -19.84
N LEU A 434 9.97 7.95 -19.84
CA LEU A 434 11.21 7.45 -20.42
C LEU A 434 12.32 7.52 -19.36
N GLY A 435 12.88 6.38 -19.03
CA GLY A 435 14.07 6.25 -18.22
C GLY A 435 15.27 5.79 -19.06
N VAL A 436 16.40 6.42 -18.94
CA VAL A 436 17.66 6.00 -19.56
C VAL A 436 18.76 6.08 -18.51
N SER A 437 19.54 5.01 -18.41
CA SER A 437 20.75 4.96 -17.60
C SER A 437 21.88 4.39 -18.44
N ALA A 438 23.01 5.07 -18.42
CA ALA A 438 24.23 4.64 -19.12
C ALA A 438 25.43 4.80 -18.21
N SER A 439 26.20 3.75 -18.02
CA SER A 439 27.42 3.78 -17.24
C SER A 439 28.59 3.15 -17.99
N THR A 440 29.77 3.67 -17.75
CA THR A 440 31.03 3.13 -18.26
C THR A 440 32.03 3.03 -17.13
N TYR A 441 32.78 1.92 -17.13
CA TYR A 441 33.73 1.57 -16.10
C TYR A 441 35.12 1.42 -16.72
N SER A 442 36.11 2.00 -16.11
CA SER A 442 37.49 1.66 -16.48
C SER A 442 37.91 0.34 -15.84
N THR A 443 38.82 -0.38 -16.44
CA THR A 443 39.26 -1.74 -16.06
C THR A 443 39.68 -1.90 -14.59
N GLY A 444 40.13 -0.81 -13.98
CA GLY A 444 40.55 -0.80 -12.55
C GLY A 444 39.50 -0.29 -11.57
N TYR A 445 38.30 0.09 -12.02
CA TYR A 445 37.23 0.50 -11.09
C TYR A 445 36.67 -0.71 -10.35
N ARG A 446 36.52 -0.58 -9.05
CA ARG A 446 35.89 -1.56 -8.17
C ARG A 446 35.13 -0.82 -7.09
N GLU A 447 33.99 -1.35 -6.70
CA GLU A 447 33.35 -1.01 -5.46
C GLU A 447 33.95 -1.82 -4.31
N LEU A 448 33.70 -1.46 -3.05
CA LEU A 448 34.35 -2.09 -1.91
C LEU A 448 34.14 -3.62 -1.87
N ASN A 449 32.90 -4.08 -2.06
CA ASN A 449 32.59 -5.51 -2.04
C ASN A 449 33.25 -6.25 -3.21
N GLU A 450 33.25 -5.66 -4.40
CA GLU A 450 33.93 -6.21 -5.59
C GLU A 450 35.45 -6.23 -5.43
N ALA A 451 36.00 -5.25 -4.71
CA ALA A 451 37.42 -5.19 -4.43
C ALA A 451 37.91 -6.26 -3.44
N MET A 452 37.01 -6.72 -2.56
CA MET A 452 37.26 -7.77 -1.58
C MET A 452 37.05 -9.17 -2.15
N ASP A 453 36.34 -9.33 -3.25
CA ASP A 453 36.08 -10.59 -3.94
C ASP A 453 36.96 -10.74 -5.18
N ALA A 454 37.79 -11.78 -5.20
CA ALA A 454 38.69 -12.07 -6.31
C ALA A 454 37.96 -12.56 -7.57
N GLU A 455 36.79 -13.15 -7.41
CA GLU A 455 35.98 -13.75 -8.47
C GLU A 455 34.86 -12.82 -8.98
N SER A 456 34.76 -11.59 -8.47
CA SER A 456 33.73 -10.66 -8.86
C SER A 456 33.74 -10.39 -10.36
N GLN A 457 32.58 -10.48 -10.99
CA GLN A 457 32.41 -10.17 -12.41
C GLN A 457 32.66 -8.68 -12.68
N ARG A 458 33.27 -8.41 -13.83
CA ARG A 458 33.70 -7.05 -14.20
C ARG A 458 32.84 -6.55 -15.34
N TYR A 459 32.24 -5.38 -15.13
CA TYR A 459 31.54 -4.68 -16.21
C TYR A 459 32.45 -3.59 -16.83
N GLN A 460 32.35 -3.46 -18.15
CA GLN A 460 32.94 -2.32 -18.90
C GLN A 460 31.92 -1.23 -19.14
N SER A 461 30.67 -1.63 -19.38
CA SER A 461 29.58 -0.70 -19.59
C SER A 461 28.25 -1.35 -19.20
N ALA A 462 27.31 -0.52 -18.76
CA ALA A 462 25.94 -0.91 -18.57
C ALA A 462 25.02 0.15 -19.22
N TRP A 463 24.00 -0.34 -19.89
CA TRP A 463 22.99 0.48 -20.55
C TRP A 463 21.59 -0.03 -20.20
N ASN A 464 20.74 0.87 -19.75
CA ASN A 464 19.32 0.56 -19.47
C ASN A 464 18.43 1.62 -20.09
N THR A 465 17.35 1.16 -20.70
CA THR A 465 16.30 2.06 -21.21
C THR A 465 14.95 1.46 -20.87
N SER A 466 14.09 2.25 -20.28
CA SER A 466 12.70 1.90 -20.00
C SER A 466 11.78 2.96 -20.59
N LEU A 467 10.76 2.52 -21.32
CA LEU A 467 9.71 3.39 -21.83
C LEU A 467 8.38 2.79 -21.40
N ASN A 468 7.55 3.60 -20.76
CA ASN A 468 6.19 3.23 -20.42
C ASN A 468 5.25 4.31 -20.99
N TRP A 469 4.27 3.86 -21.73
CA TRP A 469 3.26 4.72 -22.31
C TRP A 469 1.88 4.14 -22.09
N ASN A 470 1.03 4.90 -21.45
CA ASN A 470 -0.35 4.54 -21.23
C ASN A 470 -1.25 5.55 -21.95
N ASN A 471 -1.94 5.08 -22.97
CA ASN A 471 -2.79 5.91 -23.82
C ASN A 471 -4.13 5.21 -24.04
N ALA A 472 -5.23 5.92 -23.87
CA ALA A 472 -6.58 5.37 -24.02
C ALA A 472 -6.83 4.74 -25.40
N TRP A 473 -6.14 5.22 -26.44
CA TRP A 473 -6.31 4.77 -27.81
C TRP A 473 -5.42 3.56 -28.13
N VAL A 474 -4.17 3.58 -27.72
CA VAL A 474 -3.18 2.51 -28.00
C VAL A 474 -3.23 1.42 -26.93
N GLY A 475 -3.58 1.75 -25.69
CA GLY A 475 -3.44 0.91 -24.52
C GLY A 475 -2.14 1.22 -23.78
N SER A 476 -1.69 0.26 -22.98
CA SER A 476 -0.44 0.34 -22.23
C SER A 476 0.68 -0.32 -23.04
N LEU A 477 1.75 0.40 -23.29
CA LEU A 477 2.97 -0.09 -23.92
C LEU A 477 4.13 0.08 -22.95
N SER A 478 4.87 -0.99 -22.69
CA SER A 478 6.15 -0.90 -21.99
C SER A 478 7.26 -1.54 -22.81
N PHE A 479 8.38 -0.91 -22.79
CA PHE A 479 9.61 -1.37 -23.42
C PHE A 479 10.73 -1.27 -22.40
N GLN A 480 11.53 -2.32 -22.27
CA GLN A 480 12.70 -2.34 -21.43
C GLN A 480 13.87 -2.99 -22.16
N TYR A 481 14.97 -2.31 -22.20
CA TYR A 481 16.24 -2.83 -22.68
C TYR A 481 17.30 -2.69 -21.59
N SER A 482 18.06 -3.76 -21.37
CA SER A 482 19.19 -3.79 -20.45
C SER A 482 20.37 -4.49 -21.12
N GLU A 483 21.53 -3.88 -21.05
CA GLU A 483 22.79 -4.45 -21.52
C GLU A 483 23.87 -4.21 -20.49
N ASN A 484 24.52 -5.27 -20.04
CA ASN A 484 25.73 -5.24 -19.23
C ASN A 484 26.84 -5.92 -20.02
N ALA A 485 27.83 -5.16 -20.42
CA ALA A 485 28.99 -5.71 -21.11
C ALA A 485 30.10 -5.96 -20.09
N GLY A 486 30.53 -7.20 -19.96
CA GLY A 486 31.64 -7.59 -19.11
C GLY A 486 32.99 -7.56 -19.84
N ASP A 487 34.08 -7.83 -19.10
CA ASP A 487 35.44 -7.93 -19.67
C ASP A 487 35.57 -9.16 -20.56
N GLU A 488 34.85 -10.22 -20.27
CA GLU A 488 34.75 -11.45 -21.08
C GLU A 488 33.36 -11.54 -21.72
N GLU A 489 33.29 -12.11 -22.91
CA GLU A 489 32.02 -12.29 -23.64
C GLU A 489 31.02 -13.14 -22.85
N SER A 490 31.51 -14.07 -22.04
CA SER A 490 30.76 -14.91 -21.13
C SER A 490 30.10 -14.16 -19.97
N SER A 491 30.61 -12.97 -19.62
CA SER A 491 30.07 -12.12 -18.54
C SER A 491 29.11 -11.03 -19.03
N SER A 492 28.82 -11.00 -20.33
CA SER A 492 27.94 -10.03 -20.95
C SER A 492 26.50 -10.52 -20.93
N SER A 493 25.57 -9.68 -20.50
CA SER A 493 24.13 -9.96 -20.54
C SER A 493 23.39 -8.89 -21.30
N ARG A 494 22.45 -9.31 -22.16
CA ARG A 494 21.53 -8.41 -22.87
C ARG A 494 20.11 -8.93 -22.78
N TYR A 495 19.21 -8.02 -22.48
CA TYR A 495 17.83 -8.35 -22.23
C TYR A 495 16.92 -7.31 -22.87
N LEU A 496 15.91 -7.77 -23.58
CA LEU A 496 14.91 -6.94 -24.19
C LEU A 496 13.52 -7.48 -23.84
N MET A 497 12.65 -6.61 -23.32
CA MET A 497 11.24 -6.92 -23.05
C MET A 497 10.33 -5.86 -23.67
N VAL A 498 9.29 -6.32 -24.34
CA VAL A 498 8.22 -5.49 -24.85
C VAL A 498 6.90 -6.04 -24.36
N SER A 499 6.10 -5.21 -23.73
CA SER A 499 4.76 -5.57 -23.28
C SER A 499 3.76 -4.58 -23.83
N TRP A 500 2.68 -5.09 -24.37
CA TRP A 500 1.56 -4.29 -24.83
C TRP A 500 0.26 -4.89 -24.29
N GLY A 501 -0.63 -4.02 -23.81
CA GLY A 501 -1.92 -4.42 -23.27
C GLY A 501 -3.00 -3.41 -23.61
N LYS A 502 -4.18 -3.91 -23.98
CA LYS A 502 -5.34 -3.07 -24.30
C LYS A 502 -6.63 -3.72 -23.84
N SER A 503 -7.48 -2.91 -23.20
CA SER A 503 -8.87 -3.28 -22.91
C SER A 503 -9.74 -3.03 -24.14
N LEU A 504 -10.48 -4.05 -24.55
CA LEU A 504 -11.41 -4.07 -25.68
C LEU A 504 -12.82 -4.30 -25.14
N GLY A 505 -13.45 -3.24 -24.65
CA GLY A 505 -14.71 -3.33 -23.90
C GLY A 505 -14.50 -4.03 -22.56
N HIS A 506 -15.16 -5.16 -22.35
CA HIS A 506 -15.01 -5.98 -21.14
C HIS A 506 -13.84 -6.97 -21.20
N THR A 507 -13.19 -7.11 -22.35
CA THR A 507 -12.12 -8.07 -22.58
C THR A 507 -10.79 -7.35 -22.60
N SER A 508 -9.71 -7.96 -22.11
CA SER A 508 -8.35 -7.43 -22.24
C SER A 508 -7.46 -8.37 -23.03
N LEU A 509 -6.65 -7.79 -23.90
CA LEU A 509 -5.64 -8.49 -24.68
C LEU A 509 -4.27 -7.98 -24.27
N SER A 510 -3.33 -8.89 -24.02
CA SER A 510 -1.93 -8.55 -23.78
C SER A 510 -0.99 -9.40 -24.62
N VAL A 511 0.10 -8.77 -25.02
CA VAL A 511 1.20 -9.36 -25.78
C VAL A 511 2.48 -8.99 -25.05
N ASN A 512 3.24 -10.00 -24.69
CA ASN A 512 4.53 -9.81 -24.02
C ASN A 512 5.59 -10.59 -24.81
N TRP A 513 6.66 -9.92 -25.12
CA TRP A 513 7.78 -10.52 -25.81
C TRP A 513 9.07 -10.21 -25.08
N GLN A 514 9.85 -11.26 -24.84
CA GLN A 514 11.14 -11.19 -24.20
C GLN A 514 12.17 -11.84 -25.09
N HIS A 515 13.32 -11.21 -25.21
CA HIS A 515 14.47 -11.71 -25.94
C HIS A 515 15.71 -11.58 -25.08
N ALA A 516 16.37 -12.70 -24.80
CA ALA A 516 17.65 -12.75 -24.13
C ALA A 516 18.74 -12.86 -25.20
N LEU A 517 19.64 -11.89 -25.26
CA LEU A 517 20.67 -11.76 -26.27
C LEU A 517 22.05 -12.33 -25.83
N SER A 518 22.16 -12.89 -24.64
CA SER A 518 23.42 -13.43 -24.13
C SER A 518 23.55 -14.91 -24.44
N SER A 519 24.53 -15.26 -25.27
CA SER A 519 24.99 -16.65 -25.49
C SER A 519 26.11 -16.99 -24.51
N SER A 520 25.75 -17.47 -23.34
CA SER A 520 26.73 -18.22 -22.51
C SER A 520 26.63 -19.70 -22.84
N GLU A 521 27.52 -20.22 -23.68
CA GLU A 521 27.58 -21.62 -24.05
C GLU A 521 28.13 -22.54 -22.96
N THR A 522 28.28 -22.07 -21.74
CA THR A 522 28.90 -22.87 -20.66
C THR A 522 27.90 -23.10 -19.54
N GLU A 523 27.16 -24.21 -19.64
CA GLU A 523 27.06 -25.26 -18.64
C GLU A 523 25.95 -26.25 -18.99
N LYS A 524 26.15 -27.55 -18.72
CA LYS A 524 25.19 -28.65 -18.86
C LYS A 524 23.96 -28.52 -17.97
N GLY A 525 23.17 -27.51 -18.23
CA GLY A 525 21.95 -27.14 -17.50
C GLY A 525 21.10 -26.12 -18.25
N GLY A 526 21.42 -25.88 -19.51
CA GLY A 526 20.56 -25.33 -20.55
C GLY A 526 19.71 -24.09 -20.18
N THR A 527 20.31 -22.88 -20.12
CA THR A 527 19.62 -21.68 -20.57
C THR A 527 19.29 -21.85 -22.05
N ARG A 528 18.04 -22.10 -22.37
CA ARG A 528 17.58 -22.11 -23.76
C ARG A 528 17.49 -20.68 -24.22
N ASP A 529 18.44 -20.26 -25.05
CA ASP A 529 18.33 -19.05 -25.86
C ASP A 529 17.06 -19.13 -26.70
N GLY A 530 16.26 -18.12 -26.66
CA GLY A 530 15.10 -18.04 -27.54
C GLY A 530 14.13 -16.93 -27.11
N ASP A 531 13.45 -16.43 -28.12
CA ASP A 531 12.34 -15.51 -27.92
C ASP A 531 11.24 -16.18 -27.10
N LEU A 532 10.78 -15.50 -26.07
CA LEU A 532 9.58 -15.86 -25.34
C LEU A 532 8.46 -14.92 -25.73
N LEU A 533 7.46 -15.44 -26.39
CA LEU A 533 6.24 -14.70 -26.74
C LEU A 533 5.09 -15.24 -25.89
N TYR A 534 4.39 -14.35 -25.23
CA TYR A 534 3.21 -14.64 -24.45
C TYR A 534 2.04 -13.77 -24.92
N LEU A 535 1.00 -14.40 -25.42
CA LEU A 535 -0.28 -13.78 -25.79
C LEU A 535 -1.32 -14.18 -24.77
N ASN A 536 -2.10 -13.25 -24.27
CA ASN A 536 -3.14 -13.53 -23.29
C ASN A 536 -4.40 -12.70 -23.60
N LEU A 537 -5.52 -13.40 -23.66
CA LEU A 537 -6.85 -12.82 -23.82
C LEU A 537 -7.65 -13.12 -22.54
N VAL A 538 -8.06 -12.11 -21.83
CA VAL A 538 -8.81 -12.22 -20.56
C VAL A 538 -10.23 -11.74 -20.75
N ILE A 539 -11.19 -12.59 -20.39
CA ILE A 539 -12.62 -12.32 -20.43
C ILE A 539 -13.16 -12.39 -19.00
N PRO A 540 -13.56 -11.27 -18.39
CA PRO A 540 -14.18 -11.29 -17.07
C PRO A 540 -15.61 -11.85 -17.18
N PHE A 541 -15.96 -12.71 -16.22
CA PHE A 541 -17.26 -13.35 -16.12
C PHE A 541 -17.75 -13.30 -14.67
N GLY A 542 -18.46 -12.23 -14.33
CA GLY A 542 -18.86 -11.97 -12.93
C GLY A 542 -17.66 -11.70 -12.02
N THR A 543 -17.48 -12.52 -11.01
CA THR A 543 -16.33 -12.48 -10.09
C THR A 543 -15.13 -13.29 -10.62
N GLU A 544 -15.33 -14.03 -11.70
CA GLU A 544 -14.34 -14.92 -12.30
C GLU A 544 -13.71 -14.27 -13.54
N ARG A 545 -12.54 -14.74 -13.92
CA ARG A 545 -11.82 -14.32 -15.11
C ARG A 545 -11.35 -15.56 -15.85
N ILE A 546 -11.90 -15.77 -17.03
CA ILE A 546 -11.44 -16.82 -17.92
C ILE A 546 -10.41 -16.18 -18.86
N SER A 547 -9.23 -16.77 -18.94
CA SER A 547 -8.21 -16.35 -19.88
C SER A 547 -7.77 -17.50 -20.77
N THR A 548 -7.46 -17.18 -22.00
CA THR A 548 -6.78 -18.09 -22.92
C THR A 548 -5.43 -17.50 -23.27
N TYR A 549 -4.42 -18.32 -23.24
CA TYR A 549 -3.06 -17.87 -23.51
C TYR A 549 -2.32 -18.78 -24.47
N MET A 550 -1.43 -18.19 -25.21
CA MET A 550 -0.42 -18.86 -26.02
C MET A 550 0.95 -18.44 -25.56
N ARG A 551 1.82 -19.39 -25.33
CA ARG A 551 3.22 -19.18 -25.02
C ARG A 551 4.07 -19.87 -26.08
N SER A 552 5.03 -19.15 -26.64
CA SER A 552 5.99 -19.69 -27.59
C SER A 552 7.40 -19.39 -27.16
N GLN A 553 8.26 -20.40 -27.16
CA GLN A 553 9.69 -20.28 -26.91
C GLN A 553 10.46 -21.17 -27.89
N GLY A 554 11.10 -20.56 -28.85
CA GLY A 554 11.71 -21.31 -29.96
C GLY A 554 10.67 -22.18 -30.66
N GLU A 555 10.91 -23.49 -30.75
CA GLU A 555 9.98 -24.44 -31.36
C GLU A 555 8.84 -24.89 -30.44
N LYS A 556 8.95 -24.65 -29.12
CA LYS A 556 7.92 -25.02 -28.14
C LYS A 556 6.78 -24.01 -28.15
N GLN A 557 5.58 -24.51 -28.26
CA GLN A 557 4.35 -23.72 -28.19
C GLN A 557 3.36 -24.37 -27.24
N ASN A 558 2.95 -23.62 -26.23
CA ASN A 558 1.93 -24.03 -25.30
C ASN A 558 0.66 -23.19 -25.49
N LEU A 559 -0.46 -23.88 -25.55
CA LEU A 559 -1.78 -23.27 -25.53
C LEU A 559 -2.49 -23.65 -24.24
N GLY A 560 -3.05 -22.68 -23.56
CA GLY A 560 -3.71 -22.91 -22.28
C GLY A 560 -4.97 -22.10 -22.08
N ILE A 561 -5.78 -22.60 -21.18
CA ILE A 561 -6.96 -21.93 -20.63
C ILE A 561 -6.78 -21.87 -19.12
N GLN A 562 -7.10 -20.74 -18.56
CA GLN A 562 -7.02 -20.48 -17.14
C GLN A 562 -8.31 -19.86 -16.64
N ASP A 563 -8.78 -20.35 -15.52
CA ASP A 563 -9.85 -19.77 -14.73
C ASP A 563 -9.31 -19.25 -13.41
N SER A 564 -9.63 -18.01 -13.08
CA SER A 564 -9.22 -17.38 -11.83
C SER A 564 -10.37 -16.59 -11.24
N GLY A 565 -10.51 -16.68 -9.93
CA GLY A 565 -11.58 -16.02 -9.22
C GLY A 565 -11.34 -15.98 -7.73
N SER A 566 -12.39 -15.58 -7.01
CA SER A 566 -12.38 -15.50 -5.55
C SER A 566 -13.54 -16.29 -4.97
N TRP A 567 -13.26 -17.08 -3.94
CA TRP A 567 -14.26 -17.69 -3.10
C TRP A 567 -14.43 -16.85 -1.82
N GLY A 568 -15.56 -16.12 -1.76
CA GLY A 568 -15.75 -15.12 -0.71
C GLY A 568 -14.81 -13.92 -0.86
N GLN A 569 -14.47 -13.28 0.25
CA GLN A 569 -13.62 -12.08 0.27
C GLN A 569 -12.13 -12.38 0.45
N ASN A 570 -11.78 -13.56 0.96
CA ASN A 570 -10.44 -13.83 1.50
C ASN A 570 -9.68 -14.93 0.76
N THR A 571 -10.32 -15.66 -0.15
CA THR A 571 -9.70 -16.80 -0.84
C THR A 571 -9.71 -16.57 -2.34
N ASN A 572 -8.53 -16.59 -2.95
CA ASN A 572 -8.35 -16.54 -4.39
C ASN A 572 -7.91 -17.89 -4.91
N TYR A 573 -8.37 -18.25 -6.09
CA TYR A 573 -7.94 -19.45 -6.78
C TYR A 573 -7.55 -19.17 -8.23
N ASN A 574 -6.71 -20.05 -8.75
CA ASN A 574 -6.35 -20.06 -10.15
C ASN A 574 -6.20 -21.53 -10.60
N LEU A 575 -6.88 -21.89 -11.67
CA LEU A 575 -6.83 -23.21 -12.26
C LEU A 575 -6.46 -23.07 -13.73
N SER A 576 -5.49 -23.84 -14.21
CA SER A 576 -5.11 -23.80 -15.62
C SER A 576 -4.89 -25.19 -16.18
N VAL A 577 -5.21 -25.31 -17.45
CA VAL A 577 -4.89 -26.46 -18.28
C VAL A 577 -4.16 -25.96 -19.50
N ASP A 578 -3.00 -26.54 -19.78
CA ASP A 578 -2.24 -26.20 -20.98
C ASP A 578 -1.71 -27.46 -21.69
N ARG A 579 -1.44 -27.29 -22.96
CA ARG A 579 -0.88 -28.34 -23.81
C ARG A 579 0.33 -27.82 -24.54
N ASP A 580 1.42 -28.56 -24.42
CA ASP A 580 2.60 -28.38 -25.25
C ASP A 580 2.40 -29.08 -26.60
N ASN A 581 2.56 -28.33 -27.70
CA ASN A 581 2.35 -28.85 -29.05
C ASN A 581 3.52 -29.68 -29.57
N GLN A 582 4.73 -29.48 -29.05
CA GLN A 582 5.93 -30.21 -29.44
C GLN A 582 6.02 -31.56 -28.75
N ASP A 583 6.01 -31.55 -27.43
CA ASP A 583 6.12 -32.75 -26.59
C ASP A 583 4.76 -33.46 -26.46
N LYS A 584 3.65 -32.85 -26.91
CA LYS A 584 2.25 -33.32 -26.82
C LYS A 584 1.79 -33.60 -25.40
N THR A 585 2.47 -33.05 -24.43
CA THR A 585 2.14 -33.19 -23.02
C THR A 585 1.05 -32.22 -22.59
N GLN A 586 0.24 -32.64 -21.62
CA GLN A 586 -0.78 -31.80 -21.03
C GLN A 586 -0.40 -31.55 -19.57
N SER A 587 -0.63 -30.32 -19.12
CA SER A 587 -0.40 -29.92 -17.75
C SER A 587 -1.68 -29.38 -17.13
N PHE A 588 -1.93 -29.77 -15.91
CA PHE A 588 -2.97 -29.20 -15.06
C PHE A 588 -2.31 -28.53 -13.87
N ASN A 589 -2.65 -27.27 -13.61
CA ASN A 589 -2.11 -26.52 -12.48
C ASN A 589 -3.25 -25.86 -11.72
N GLY A 590 -3.14 -25.89 -10.41
CA GLY A 590 -4.06 -25.22 -9.53
C GLY A 590 -3.34 -24.58 -8.35
N ASN A 591 -3.73 -23.38 -8.01
CA ASN A 591 -3.28 -22.72 -6.80
C ASN A 591 -4.45 -22.06 -6.07
N VAL A 592 -4.35 -22.06 -4.76
CA VAL A 592 -5.30 -21.42 -3.84
C VAL A 592 -4.49 -20.61 -2.85
N SER A 593 -4.88 -19.36 -2.64
CA SER A 593 -4.33 -18.48 -1.61
C SER A 593 -5.46 -17.93 -0.76
N THR A 594 -5.31 -17.97 0.55
CA THR A 594 -6.35 -17.51 1.47
C THR A 594 -5.75 -16.70 2.62
N ASN A 595 -6.40 -15.59 2.93
CA ASN A 595 -6.14 -14.81 4.13
C ASN A 595 -7.01 -15.38 5.24
N LEU A 596 -6.43 -16.21 6.07
CA LEU A 596 -7.04 -16.66 7.32
C LEU A 596 -6.99 -15.51 8.33
N HIS A 597 -7.77 -15.59 9.39
CA HIS A 597 -7.78 -14.51 10.41
C HIS A 597 -6.40 -14.22 11.02
N TYR A 598 -5.51 -15.23 11.07
CA TYR A 598 -4.24 -15.14 11.78
C TYR A 598 -3.01 -15.44 10.92
N ALA A 599 -3.20 -15.84 9.67
CA ALA A 599 -2.12 -16.17 8.76
C ALA A 599 -2.59 -16.11 7.31
N GLN A 600 -1.67 -16.00 6.38
CA GLN A 600 -1.90 -16.23 4.96
C GLN A 600 -1.42 -17.63 4.60
N LEU A 601 -2.23 -18.39 3.88
CA LEU A 601 -1.91 -19.74 3.43
C LEU A 601 -2.01 -19.79 1.91
N GLY A 602 -0.96 -20.29 1.27
CA GLY A 602 -0.93 -20.60 -0.15
C GLY A 602 -0.66 -22.08 -0.36
N MET A 603 -1.36 -22.70 -1.30
CA MET A 603 -1.12 -24.07 -1.74
C MET A 603 -1.23 -24.12 -3.25
N ALA A 604 -0.32 -24.86 -3.87
CA ALA A 604 -0.39 -25.09 -5.30
C ALA A 604 0.06 -26.50 -5.67
N ALA A 605 -0.51 -27.01 -6.76
CA ALA A 605 -0.17 -28.30 -7.34
C ALA A 605 -0.16 -28.20 -8.87
N GLY A 606 0.84 -28.82 -9.48
CA GLY A 606 0.96 -28.98 -10.93
C GLY A 606 1.18 -30.44 -11.27
N LEU A 607 0.44 -30.91 -12.24
CA LEU A 607 0.49 -32.28 -12.73
C LEU A 607 0.69 -32.25 -14.24
N ASN A 608 1.63 -33.04 -14.73
CA ASN A 608 1.90 -33.18 -16.16
C ASN A 608 1.81 -34.65 -16.54
N ASP A 609 1.24 -34.96 -17.69
CA ASP A 609 1.13 -36.34 -18.18
C ASP A 609 2.48 -36.98 -18.56
N GLY A 610 3.57 -36.18 -18.65
CA GLY A 610 4.96 -36.59 -18.68
C GLY A 610 5.53 -37.11 -17.34
N ASN A 611 4.67 -37.38 -16.34
CA ASN A 611 5.02 -37.82 -15.00
C ASN A 611 5.85 -36.80 -14.19
N GLN A 612 5.63 -35.52 -14.45
CA GLN A 612 6.19 -34.46 -13.65
C GLN A 612 5.11 -33.93 -12.70
N HIS A 613 5.45 -33.81 -11.43
CA HIS A 613 4.56 -33.31 -10.41
C HIS A 613 5.27 -32.23 -9.60
N ASN A 614 4.58 -31.16 -9.30
CA ASN A 614 5.07 -30.14 -8.40
C ASN A 614 4.03 -29.78 -7.36
N TYR A 615 4.48 -29.59 -6.14
CA TYR A 615 3.65 -29.20 -5.02
C TYR A 615 4.33 -28.06 -4.27
N SER A 616 3.59 -27.07 -3.92
CA SER A 616 4.11 -25.99 -3.09
C SER A 616 3.12 -25.57 -2.02
N THR A 617 3.67 -25.10 -0.93
CA THR A 617 2.91 -24.52 0.16
C THR A 617 3.64 -23.30 0.72
N SER A 618 2.89 -22.29 1.10
CA SER A 618 3.42 -21.11 1.77
C SER A 618 2.54 -20.74 2.96
N LEU A 619 3.16 -20.26 4.01
CA LEU A 619 2.50 -19.77 5.22
C LEU A 619 3.21 -18.51 5.66
N SER A 620 2.47 -17.42 5.91
CA SER A 620 3.06 -16.18 6.42
C SER A 620 2.14 -15.49 7.39
N GLY A 621 2.69 -14.60 8.21
CA GLY A 621 1.94 -13.81 9.16
C GLY A 621 2.83 -13.06 10.15
N GLY A 622 2.18 -12.43 11.09
CA GLY A 622 2.80 -11.69 12.17
C GLY A 622 2.24 -12.05 13.54
N ILE A 623 3.03 -11.87 14.57
CA ILE A 623 2.67 -12.05 15.96
C ILE A 623 3.08 -10.79 16.70
N ALA A 624 2.15 -10.12 17.36
CA ALA A 624 2.41 -9.00 18.23
C ALA A 624 2.38 -9.43 19.69
N LEU A 625 3.38 -9.01 20.45
CA LEU A 625 3.52 -9.23 21.90
C LEU A 625 3.37 -7.87 22.57
N HIS A 626 2.34 -7.67 23.38
CA HIS A 626 2.04 -6.36 23.97
C HIS A 626 1.47 -6.49 25.39
N GLY A 627 1.21 -5.37 26.05
CA GLY A 627 0.79 -5.36 27.45
C GLY A 627 -0.54 -6.10 27.74
N HIS A 628 -1.34 -6.39 26.73
CA HIS A 628 -2.62 -7.11 26.85
C HIS A 628 -2.54 -8.55 26.36
N GLY A 629 -1.36 -9.05 25.98
CA GLY A 629 -1.19 -10.44 25.57
C GLY A 629 -0.46 -10.63 24.23
N ILE A 630 -0.87 -11.65 23.50
CA ILE A 630 -0.32 -12.05 22.22
C ILE A 630 -1.46 -12.01 21.19
N THR A 631 -1.27 -11.29 20.10
CA THR A 631 -2.25 -11.19 19.02
C THR A 631 -1.59 -11.56 17.70
N PHE A 632 -2.26 -12.37 16.89
CA PHE A 632 -1.79 -12.83 15.59
C PHE A 632 -2.35 -11.94 14.48
N ALA A 633 -1.59 -11.79 13.41
CA ALA A 633 -1.98 -11.05 12.21
C ALA A 633 -1.74 -11.87 10.95
N PRO A 634 -2.63 -11.76 9.94
CA PRO A 634 -2.39 -12.38 8.64
C PRO A 634 -1.27 -11.69 7.86
N TYR A 635 -0.93 -10.46 8.21
CA TYR A 635 0.08 -9.67 7.51
C TYR A 635 1.35 -9.50 8.35
N PRO A 636 2.52 -9.35 7.71
CA PRO A 636 3.74 -8.98 8.41
C PRO A 636 3.57 -7.63 9.12
N ILE A 637 4.09 -7.55 10.34
CA ILE A 637 4.03 -6.35 11.18
C ILE A 637 5.21 -5.45 10.82
N LYS A 638 4.92 -4.17 10.55
CA LYS A 638 5.91 -3.14 10.18
C LYS A 638 6.57 -2.50 11.41
N ASP A 639 7.48 -1.56 11.16
CA ASP A 639 8.22 -0.89 12.22
C ASP A 639 7.33 -0.02 13.11
N THR A 640 6.28 0.55 12.54
CA THR A 640 5.27 1.33 13.25
C THR A 640 3.93 0.61 13.14
N PHE A 641 3.37 0.18 14.25
CA PHE A 641 2.18 -0.65 14.27
C PHE A 641 1.32 -0.41 15.51
N GLY A 642 0.15 -1.06 15.57
CA GLY A 642 -0.75 -0.91 16.70
C GLY A 642 -1.59 -2.14 16.98
N ILE A 643 -2.41 -2.03 18.03
CA ILE A 643 -3.46 -2.97 18.39
C ILE A 643 -4.79 -2.23 18.41
N ALA A 644 -5.74 -2.67 17.61
CA ALA A 644 -7.13 -2.29 17.72
C ALA A 644 -7.80 -3.17 18.78
N ARG A 645 -8.57 -2.55 19.69
CA ARG A 645 -9.22 -3.25 20.79
C ARG A 645 -10.66 -2.78 20.94
N LEU A 646 -11.55 -3.73 21.06
CA LEU A 646 -12.94 -3.49 21.42
C LEU A 646 -13.07 -3.35 22.95
N SER A 647 -13.96 -2.47 23.42
CA SER A 647 -14.27 -2.33 24.84
C SER A 647 -14.91 -3.58 25.44
N GLU A 648 -15.57 -4.39 24.60
CA GLU A 648 -16.10 -5.70 24.96
C GLU A 648 -15.47 -6.78 24.07
N PRO A 649 -15.00 -7.91 24.64
CA PRO A 649 -14.37 -8.98 23.88
C PRO A 649 -15.37 -9.62 22.90
N GLU A 650 -15.09 -9.49 21.60
CA GLU A 650 -15.82 -10.16 20.54
C GLU A 650 -14.85 -10.58 19.45
N SER A 651 -14.95 -11.84 19.00
CA SER A 651 -14.06 -12.40 18.01
C SER A 651 -14.63 -12.31 16.60
N GLY A 652 -13.75 -12.20 15.60
CA GLY A 652 -14.16 -12.24 14.20
C GLY A 652 -14.71 -10.92 13.66
N ILE A 653 -14.63 -9.83 14.42
CA ILE A 653 -14.99 -8.50 13.93
C ILE A 653 -13.94 -8.04 12.92
N GLN A 654 -14.43 -7.64 11.77
CA GLN A 654 -13.59 -7.23 10.65
C GLN A 654 -13.15 -5.76 10.79
N ILE A 655 -11.85 -5.54 10.70
CA ILE A 655 -11.24 -4.21 10.81
C ILE A 655 -10.40 -3.95 9.57
N THR A 656 -10.69 -2.89 8.86
CA THR A 656 -9.88 -2.40 7.74
C THR A 656 -8.74 -1.56 8.25
N THR A 657 -7.53 -1.90 7.87
CA THR A 657 -6.29 -1.20 8.21
C THR A 657 -5.57 -0.73 6.94
N PRO A 658 -4.55 0.12 7.02
CA PRO A 658 -3.76 0.53 5.84
C PRO A 658 -3.15 -0.63 5.05
N ASP A 659 -2.84 -1.77 5.70
CA ASP A 659 -2.22 -2.94 5.08
C ASP A 659 -3.24 -4.02 4.67
N GLY A 660 -4.51 -3.81 4.95
CA GLY A 660 -5.58 -4.75 4.62
C GLY A 660 -6.51 -5.06 5.79
N THR A 661 -7.36 -6.04 5.58
CA THR A 661 -8.37 -6.45 6.56
C THR A 661 -7.80 -7.43 7.58
N VAL A 662 -8.05 -7.16 8.85
CA VAL A 662 -7.71 -8.01 10.00
C VAL A 662 -8.97 -8.33 10.80
N TRP A 663 -8.89 -9.31 11.69
CA TRP A 663 -10.04 -9.77 12.49
C TRP A 663 -9.67 -9.78 13.97
N THR A 664 -10.65 -9.47 14.80
CA THR A 664 -10.48 -9.56 16.27
C THR A 664 -10.36 -11.01 16.72
N ASP A 665 -9.51 -11.23 17.71
CA ASP A 665 -9.34 -12.50 18.41
C ASP A 665 -10.40 -12.69 19.52
N ALA A 666 -10.29 -13.77 20.30
CA ALA A 666 -11.20 -14.08 21.39
C ALA A 666 -11.21 -13.03 22.53
N TRP A 667 -10.23 -12.14 22.56
CA TRP A 667 -10.15 -11.01 23.52
C TRP A 667 -10.61 -9.67 22.92
N GLY A 668 -11.18 -9.71 21.69
CA GLY A 668 -11.60 -8.50 20.99
C GLY A 668 -10.43 -7.64 20.50
N GLN A 669 -9.28 -8.24 20.23
CA GLN A 669 -8.06 -7.56 19.81
C GLN A 669 -7.67 -7.95 18.38
N ALA A 670 -7.17 -6.99 17.61
CA ALA A 670 -6.61 -7.23 16.30
C ALA A 670 -5.32 -6.42 16.11
N VAL A 671 -4.34 -6.98 15.45
CA VAL A 671 -3.13 -6.24 15.10
C VAL A 671 -3.48 -5.27 13.97
N VAL A 672 -3.03 -4.02 14.06
CA VAL A 672 -2.90 -3.07 12.97
C VAL A 672 -1.47 -3.19 12.45
N PRO A 673 -1.21 -3.97 11.39
CA PRO A 673 0.14 -4.43 11.05
C PRO A 673 1.08 -3.30 10.68
N GLY A 674 0.56 -2.23 10.08
CA GLY A 674 1.33 -1.05 9.71
C GLY A 674 0.52 0.21 9.88
N LEU A 675 1.11 1.17 10.55
CA LEU A 675 0.69 2.56 10.59
C LEU A 675 1.64 3.35 9.70
N ARG A 676 1.10 4.25 8.89
CA ARG A 676 1.94 5.11 8.06
C ARG A 676 2.68 6.10 8.95
N GLU A 677 3.98 6.00 8.93
CA GLU A 677 4.85 6.89 9.68
C GLU A 677 4.68 8.33 9.17
N TRP A 678 4.61 9.27 10.09
CA TRP A 678 4.50 10.69 9.78
C TRP A 678 3.25 11.08 8.97
N GLN A 679 2.26 10.19 8.96
CA GLN A 679 0.99 10.38 8.27
C GLN A 679 -0.16 9.89 9.14
N THR A 680 -1.35 10.34 8.84
CA THR A 680 -2.57 9.85 9.49
C THR A 680 -3.00 8.54 8.86
N SER A 681 -3.13 7.51 9.68
CA SER A 681 -3.68 6.20 9.30
C SER A 681 -5.11 6.09 9.80
N GLN A 682 -5.98 5.54 8.98
CA GLN A 682 -7.37 5.29 9.31
C GLN A 682 -7.58 3.80 9.60
N ILE A 683 -8.32 3.51 10.66
CA ILE A 683 -8.68 2.17 11.08
C ILE A 683 -10.21 2.14 11.20
N VAL A 684 -10.86 1.25 10.46
CA VAL A 684 -12.32 1.22 10.29
C VAL A 684 -12.85 -0.16 10.64
N ILE A 685 -13.81 -0.22 11.55
CA ILE A 685 -14.56 -1.46 11.80
C ILE A 685 -15.65 -1.60 10.74
N ASP A 686 -15.73 -2.78 10.12
CA ASP A 686 -16.85 -3.12 9.28
C ASP A 686 -18.08 -3.45 10.15
N ALA A 687 -19.02 -2.51 10.16
CA ALA A 687 -20.25 -2.65 10.96
C ALA A 687 -21.10 -3.90 10.57
N SER A 688 -20.93 -4.42 9.35
CA SER A 688 -21.64 -5.63 8.90
C SER A 688 -21.12 -6.90 9.57
N SER A 689 -19.91 -6.85 10.14
CA SER A 689 -19.30 -7.96 10.89
C SER A 689 -19.71 -8.02 12.37
N LEU A 690 -20.40 -6.99 12.86
CA LEU A 690 -20.84 -6.94 14.25
C LEU A 690 -21.98 -7.93 14.51
N PRO A 691 -21.98 -8.64 15.66
CA PRO A 691 -23.10 -9.45 16.10
C PRO A 691 -24.37 -8.61 16.25
N GLN A 692 -25.51 -9.27 16.15
CA GLN A 692 -26.80 -8.63 16.39
C GLN A 692 -26.86 -8.10 17.83
N GLY A 693 -27.34 -6.87 18.00
CA GLY A 693 -27.38 -6.23 19.31
C GLY A 693 -26.11 -5.53 19.75
N MET A 694 -25.06 -5.59 18.93
CA MET A 694 -23.84 -4.82 19.12
C MET A 694 -23.81 -3.63 18.15
N ASP A 695 -23.42 -2.47 18.63
CA ASP A 695 -23.24 -1.25 17.85
C ASP A 695 -21.95 -0.55 18.28
N LEU A 696 -21.54 0.49 17.56
CA LEU A 696 -20.34 1.25 17.84
C LEU A 696 -20.67 2.71 18.10
N SER A 697 -20.04 3.30 19.10
CA SER A 697 -20.12 4.76 19.28
C SER A 697 -19.42 5.51 18.15
N ASN A 698 -18.30 4.95 17.67
CA ASN A 698 -17.55 5.40 16.49
C ASN A 698 -16.84 4.19 15.87
N GLY A 699 -17.13 3.88 14.62
CA GLY A 699 -16.50 2.78 13.87
C GLY A 699 -15.19 3.18 13.17
N ILE A 700 -14.79 4.44 13.24
CA ILE A 700 -13.61 4.98 12.56
C ILE A 700 -12.69 5.61 13.59
N GLN A 701 -11.44 5.20 13.61
CA GLN A 701 -10.38 5.81 14.40
C GLN A 701 -9.23 6.25 13.50
N THR A 702 -8.62 7.38 13.81
CA THR A 702 -7.45 7.89 13.11
C THR A 702 -6.26 7.94 14.04
N VAL A 703 -5.11 7.51 13.54
CA VAL A 703 -3.85 7.51 14.27
C VAL A 703 -2.78 8.15 13.43
N SER A 704 -2.14 9.19 13.96
CA SER A 704 -0.93 9.77 13.39
C SER A 704 0.25 9.29 14.23
N ALA A 705 1.11 8.45 13.65
CA ALA A 705 2.14 7.73 14.38
C ALA A 705 3.54 8.19 13.99
N ALA A 706 4.41 8.39 14.99
CA ALA A 706 5.83 8.57 14.79
C ALA A 706 6.50 7.23 14.47
N TYR A 707 7.63 7.27 13.78
CA TYR A 707 8.42 6.06 13.50
C TYR A 707 8.73 5.26 14.77
N GLY A 708 8.55 3.94 14.69
CA GLY A 708 8.86 3.02 15.78
C GLY A 708 7.89 3.09 16.96
N SER A 709 6.80 3.84 16.87
CA SER A 709 5.78 3.86 17.91
C SER A 709 4.88 2.63 17.86
N PHE A 710 4.34 2.28 19.03
CA PHE A 710 3.30 1.28 19.18
C PHE A 710 2.03 1.97 19.66
N ALA A 711 0.96 1.92 18.87
CA ALA A 711 -0.29 2.59 19.18
C ALA A 711 -1.36 1.62 19.68
N GLN A 712 -2.20 2.09 20.60
CA GLN A 712 -3.43 1.41 21.00
C GLN A 712 -4.61 2.19 20.43
N VAL A 713 -5.54 1.48 19.81
CA VAL A 713 -6.72 2.03 19.15
C VAL A 713 -7.95 1.39 19.75
N ASP A 714 -8.60 2.12 20.67
CA ASP A 714 -9.75 1.60 21.38
C ASP A 714 -11.05 1.98 20.68
N PHE A 715 -11.91 0.98 20.48
CA PHE A 715 -13.25 1.14 19.95
C PHE A 715 -14.28 0.85 21.04
N HIS A 716 -15.18 1.79 21.23
CA HIS A 716 -16.25 1.64 22.21
C HIS A 716 -17.45 0.95 21.58
N VAL A 717 -17.74 -0.22 22.09
CA VAL A 717 -18.88 -1.03 21.71
C VAL A 717 -20.07 -0.65 22.58
N LEU A 718 -21.23 -0.55 21.96
CA LEU A 718 -22.50 -0.31 22.60
C LEU A 718 -23.35 -1.57 22.47
N ASN A 719 -23.76 -2.14 23.58
CA ASN A 719 -24.74 -3.21 23.58
C ASN A 719 -26.13 -2.60 23.47
N THR A 720 -26.79 -2.79 22.35
CA THR A 720 -28.12 -2.26 22.07
C THR A 720 -29.13 -3.37 22.04
N ARG A 721 -30.28 -3.12 22.61
CA ARG A 721 -31.41 -4.01 22.57
C ARG A 721 -32.50 -3.38 21.69
N ARG A 722 -32.54 -3.76 20.44
CA ARG A 722 -33.52 -3.20 19.49
C ARG A 722 -34.88 -3.85 19.68
N LEU A 723 -35.92 -3.06 19.79
CA LEU A 723 -37.25 -3.51 20.10
C LEU A 723 -38.25 -2.96 19.10
N MET A 724 -39.13 -3.82 18.58
CA MET A 724 -40.30 -3.46 17.83
C MET A 724 -41.54 -3.70 18.67
N LEU A 725 -42.17 -2.64 19.13
CA LEU A 725 -43.44 -2.70 19.87
C LEU A 725 -44.63 -2.65 18.92
N SER A 726 -45.63 -3.46 19.20
CA SER A 726 -46.97 -3.35 18.60
C SER A 726 -47.88 -2.74 19.64
N VAL A 727 -48.19 -1.45 19.53
CA VAL A 727 -48.88 -0.68 20.57
C VAL A 727 -50.36 -0.57 20.27
N LYS A 728 -51.20 -0.96 21.24
CA LYS A 728 -52.65 -0.82 21.21
C LYS A 728 -53.14 0.17 22.24
N ARG A 729 -54.30 0.73 22.00
CA ARG A 729 -55.03 1.51 23.01
C ARG A 729 -55.86 0.57 23.89
N PRO A 730 -56.39 1.04 25.03
CA PRO A 730 -57.25 0.21 25.90
C PRO A 730 -58.52 -0.32 25.23
N ASP A 731 -59.04 0.34 24.22
CA ASP A 731 -60.17 -0.09 23.41
C ASP A 731 -59.85 -1.17 22.37
N GLY A 732 -58.58 -1.62 22.31
CA GLY A 732 -58.06 -2.63 21.38
C GLY A 732 -57.69 -2.09 19.99
N SER A 733 -57.91 -0.80 19.71
CA SER A 733 -57.47 -0.18 18.44
C SER A 733 -55.95 0.07 18.44
N TRP A 734 -55.36 0.00 17.24
CA TRP A 734 -53.94 0.35 17.05
C TRP A 734 -53.69 1.82 17.31
N LEU A 735 -52.52 2.13 17.87
CA LEU A 735 -52.06 3.47 18.01
C LEU A 735 -51.97 4.13 16.61
N ALA A 736 -52.43 5.40 16.50
CA ALA A 736 -52.53 6.08 15.23
C ALA A 736 -51.11 6.35 14.64
N ARG A 737 -50.96 6.11 13.35
CA ARG A 737 -49.72 6.42 12.61
C ARG A 737 -49.41 7.92 12.66
N GLY A 738 -48.10 8.28 12.76
CA GLY A 738 -47.64 9.62 12.73
C GLY A 738 -47.52 10.32 14.10
N LEU A 739 -48.08 9.72 15.17
CA LEU A 739 -47.88 10.23 16.51
C LEU A 739 -46.40 10.07 16.92
N SER A 740 -45.89 11.06 17.65
CA SER A 740 -44.52 11.04 18.15
C SER A 740 -44.41 10.29 19.46
N VAL A 741 -43.38 9.46 19.58
CA VAL A 741 -42.97 8.77 20.80
C VAL A 741 -41.74 9.46 21.35
N VAL A 742 -41.80 9.83 22.64
CA VAL A 742 -40.73 10.53 23.34
C VAL A 742 -40.35 9.80 24.60
N ASP A 743 -39.14 10.07 25.09
CA ASP A 743 -38.70 9.59 26.41
C ASP A 743 -39.31 10.41 27.59
N LYS A 744 -38.90 10.08 28.80
CA LYS A 744 -39.32 10.83 30.04
C LYS A 744 -38.98 12.33 29.98
N ASP A 745 -37.88 12.69 29.31
CA ASP A 745 -37.33 14.03 29.18
C ASP A 745 -37.89 14.78 27.95
N SER A 746 -38.92 14.21 27.30
CA SER A 746 -39.58 14.73 26.08
C SER A 746 -38.66 14.76 24.86
N ARG A 747 -37.61 13.96 24.84
CA ARG A 747 -36.78 13.79 23.65
C ARG A 747 -37.46 12.84 22.68
N TYR A 748 -37.53 13.24 21.45
CA TYR A 748 -38.08 12.41 20.36
C TYR A 748 -37.29 11.11 20.17
N ILE A 749 -37.98 9.99 20.11
CA ILE A 749 -37.40 8.68 19.80
C ILE A 749 -37.78 8.24 18.38
N VAL A 750 -39.09 8.17 18.09
CA VAL A 750 -39.61 7.66 16.83
C VAL A 750 -41.05 8.10 16.63
N SER A 751 -41.53 8.07 15.39
CA SER A 751 -42.96 8.18 15.09
C SER A 751 -43.60 6.81 14.95
N VAL A 752 -44.86 6.71 15.36
CA VAL A 752 -45.67 5.49 15.24
C VAL A 752 -45.87 5.16 13.76
N MET A 753 -45.52 3.93 13.39
CA MET A 753 -45.69 3.38 12.06
C MET A 753 -47.06 2.71 11.87
N ASP A 754 -47.30 2.07 10.72
CA ASP A 754 -48.50 1.32 10.46
C ASP A 754 -48.76 0.21 11.51
N ASN A 755 -50.02 -0.05 11.83
CA ASN A 755 -50.47 -1.00 12.80
C ASN A 755 -49.90 -0.77 14.21
N GLY A 756 -49.77 0.50 14.62
CA GLY A 756 -49.28 0.86 15.94
C GLY A 756 -47.85 0.43 16.22
N SER A 757 -47.02 0.16 15.17
CA SER A 757 -45.64 -0.28 15.34
C SER A 757 -44.74 0.89 15.75
N VAL A 758 -43.93 0.64 16.79
CA VAL A 758 -42.98 1.62 17.37
C VAL A 758 -41.63 0.91 17.48
N PHE A 759 -40.62 1.39 16.73
CA PHE A 759 -39.27 0.85 16.78
C PHE A 759 -38.42 1.62 17.80
N ILE A 760 -37.92 0.93 18.80
CA ILE A 760 -37.02 1.47 19.82
C ILE A 760 -35.61 1.03 19.49
N PRO A 761 -34.71 1.95 19.14
CA PRO A 761 -33.34 1.61 18.74
C PRO A 761 -32.53 0.97 19.88
N ASP A 762 -32.80 1.40 21.12
CA ASP A 762 -32.20 0.82 22.30
C ASP A 762 -33.22 0.77 23.44
N ALA A 763 -33.55 -0.44 23.86
CA ALA A 763 -34.44 -0.76 24.95
C ALA A 763 -33.73 -1.45 26.12
N THR A 764 -32.39 -1.35 26.21
CA THR A 764 -31.56 -2.04 27.23
C THR A 764 -32.04 -1.68 28.64
N ASP A 765 -32.31 -0.41 28.89
CA ASP A 765 -32.77 0.10 30.18
C ASP A 765 -34.30 0.20 30.29
N ALA A 766 -35.02 -0.46 29.39
CA ALA A 766 -36.49 -0.41 29.34
C ALA A 766 -37.05 1.02 29.50
N PRO A 767 -36.74 1.95 28.55
CA PRO A 767 -37.05 3.35 28.69
C PRO A 767 -38.55 3.61 28.82
N ALA A 768 -38.94 4.57 29.68
CA ALA A 768 -40.31 5.01 29.76
C ALA A 768 -40.69 5.80 28.49
N LEU A 769 -41.74 5.33 27.79
CA LEU A 769 -42.12 5.85 26.49
C LEU A 769 -43.46 6.57 26.60
N TYR A 770 -43.54 7.78 26.08
CA TYR A 770 -44.74 8.59 26.06
C TYR A 770 -45.11 8.96 24.61
N VAL A 771 -46.39 8.86 24.33
CA VAL A 771 -46.94 9.34 23.05
C VAL A 771 -47.35 10.79 23.24
N VAL A 772 -46.98 11.64 22.32
CA VAL A 772 -47.29 13.06 22.32
C VAL A 772 -48.04 13.45 21.05
N ASP A 773 -48.85 14.51 21.14
CA ASP A 773 -49.52 15.16 20.01
C ASP A 773 -48.58 16.19 19.33
N ASP A 774 -49.11 16.88 18.31
CA ASP A 774 -48.39 17.92 17.58
C ASP A 774 -47.96 19.14 18.43
N ASN A 775 -48.56 19.30 19.61
CA ASN A 775 -48.26 20.31 20.57
C ASN A 775 -47.33 19.83 21.71
N MET A 776 -46.73 18.66 21.58
CA MET A 776 -45.93 18.00 22.61
C MET A 776 -46.67 17.67 23.90
N ALA A 777 -48.00 17.66 23.89
CA ALA A 777 -48.80 17.25 25.01
C ALA A 777 -48.85 15.69 25.08
N LYS A 778 -48.58 15.14 26.29
CA LYS A 778 -48.57 13.68 26.52
C LYS A 778 -49.97 13.15 26.40
N ILE A 779 -50.21 12.21 25.43
CA ILE A 779 -51.48 11.56 25.19
C ILE A 779 -51.58 10.32 26.10
N CYS A 780 -50.53 9.51 26.19
CA CYS A 780 -50.48 8.31 27.00
C CYS A 780 -49.07 7.85 27.28
N HIS A 781 -48.92 6.97 28.24
CA HIS A 781 -47.69 6.23 28.54
C HIS A 781 -47.77 4.83 27.93
N ILE A 782 -46.72 4.39 27.23
CA ILE A 782 -46.67 3.04 26.69
C ILE A 782 -46.10 2.09 27.75
N THR A 783 -46.91 1.16 28.20
CA THR A 783 -46.50 0.06 29.06
C THR A 783 -46.13 -1.15 28.21
N TYR A 784 -45.00 -1.77 28.46
CA TYR A 784 -44.50 -2.96 27.77
C TYR A 784 -43.62 -3.78 28.67
N SER A 785 -43.43 -5.07 28.35
CA SER A 785 -42.50 -5.95 29.05
C SER A 785 -41.51 -6.55 28.05
N LEU A 786 -40.26 -6.59 28.45
CA LEU A 786 -39.22 -7.26 27.70
C LEU A 786 -39.10 -8.71 28.10
N SER A 787 -38.78 -9.58 27.16
CA SER A 787 -38.48 -10.99 27.45
C SER A 787 -37.19 -11.10 28.28
N GLU A 788 -37.16 -12.07 29.23
CA GLU A 788 -35.94 -12.39 29.95
C GLU A 788 -34.86 -12.97 29.03
N ASP A 789 -35.26 -13.74 28.03
CA ASP A 789 -34.36 -14.27 27.00
C ASP A 789 -34.17 -13.24 25.90
N LYS A 790 -32.93 -12.73 25.79
CA LYS A 790 -32.54 -11.89 24.67
C LYS A 790 -32.57 -12.74 23.38
N ASN A 791 -33.52 -12.47 22.50
CA ASN A 791 -33.60 -13.15 21.20
C ASN A 791 -32.47 -12.59 20.30
N THR A 792 -31.36 -13.30 20.27
CA THR A 792 -30.16 -12.94 19.48
C THR A 792 -30.28 -13.40 18.00
N GLU A 793 -31.29 -14.11 17.61
CA GLU A 793 -31.49 -14.59 16.22
C GLU A 793 -32.20 -13.57 15.32
N SER A 794 -32.91 -12.58 15.92
CA SER A 794 -33.64 -11.56 15.17
C SER A 794 -33.00 -10.19 15.34
N TYR A 795 -32.98 -9.36 14.26
CA TYR A 795 -32.44 -7.98 14.28
C TYR A 795 -33.08 -7.10 15.36
N TYR A 796 -34.32 -7.40 15.75
CA TYR A 796 -35.03 -6.73 16.84
C TYR A 796 -35.96 -7.73 17.55
N GLU A 797 -36.15 -7.50 18.84
CA GLU A 797 -37.18 -8.20 19.62
C GLU A 797 -38.58 -7.66 19.29
N LYS A 798 -39.58 -8.50 19.39
CA LYS A 798 -40.97 -8.11 19.25
C LYS A 798 -41.67 -8.17 20.60
N ALA A 799 -42.39 -7.12 20.98
CA ALA A 799 -43.21 -7.10 22.16
C ALA A 799 -44.52 -6.35 21.89
N GLU A 800 -45.53 -6.65 22.71
CA GLU A 800 -46.76 -5.87 22.70
C GLU A 800 -46.67 -4.74 23.75
N GLY A 801 -47.18 -3.56 23.35
CA GLY A 801 -47.31 -2.41 24.22
C GLY A 801 -48.75 -1.93 24.34
N MET A 802 -49.07 -1.32 25.47
CA MET A 802 -50.35 -0.71 25.70
C MET A 802 -50.19 0.78 26.07
N CYS A 803 -50.90 1.63 25.36
CA CYS A 803 -50.96 3.08 25.55
C CYS A 803 -51.98 3.41 26.63
N GLN A 804 -51.56 3.64 27.89
CA GLN A 804 -52.42 3.87 29.06
C GLN A 804 -52.33 5.33 29.52
#